data_4ef9185bc4de5e745256d3fc40091c65
#
_entry.id   4ef9185bc4de5e745256d3fc40091c65
#
_cell.length_a   1.000
_cell.length_b   1.000
_cell.length_c   1.000
_cell.angle_alpha   90.00
_cell.angle_beta   90.00
_cell.angle_gamma   90.00
#
_symmetry.space_group_name_H-M   'P 1'
#
loop_
_entity.id
_entity.type
_entity.pdbx_description
1 polymer ?
#
loop_
_entity_poly.entity_id
_entity_poly.type
_entity_poly.pdbx_seq_one_letter_code
_entity_poly.pdbx_strand_id
1 'polypeptide(L)'
;MSLELVDILTYVLYALKYLAIILAALMFLLGLDDLFIDLVYWGRVLVRRFRIYNRFDRADEERLFAAPEKPLAIMVPAWNEVGVVGEMARLAASTLDYENYQIFVGTYPNDPQTQADVDAVCLHYPNVHKVVCARPGPTSKADCLNNIIDAILRFEADARIEFSGFILHDAEDVISPLELRLFNYLLPAKDLIQIPVYPYAPEWTGFTAGHYVDEFAENHGKDVPVREALTGQVPSAGVGTCFSRRAIAALLEDGDGIAFDVQSLTEDYDIGFRLKQKGMKCIFARYSITDPQLALKSDWVPGMDRRFSQVICVREHFPRTWQHAIRQKSRWITGIVFQGTRNLGWSSKGMLNYFLWRDRRGLIAYLLSFLVNLLFLVLITMWLITSLSPNAWRFPSILEGSQLLVVLLFLNGLMLLNRLFQRFWFVTRFYGIFEGLLSAPRMMWSNFVNFFANLRALKQVMEMGDSRRVAWDKTTHEFPALAGPQRTPLGQRLVAQGLITEEQLQSALTSPVRRRLGRELLLRELITSTQLVTTLAEELGEEWAPLNPFTLDEKLIQALPRKLALRYAVLPVAIDGNTLVLASEQQISQVSLGAISRQLKRPVRGRLAPQGRVTLGLRHWYGSRNQTDETRAIVDALRQRQGDESLMERLCGHVVMFGTLLQVRGMVPPSLFNQALIDFDPEQDSLGEHLIKRGMITQQVLEEALKEQASEQHEAYRIAREAV
;
A
#
# COMPACT_ATOMS: atom_id res chain seq x y z
N MET A 1 -17.62 -18.00 -61.76
CA MET A 1 -16.75 -18.73 -60.84
C MET A 1 -16.50 -20.09 -61.49
N SER A 2 -15.27 -20.54 -61.60
CA SER A 2 -15.00 -21.86 -62.21
C SER A 2 -15.52 -22.99 -61.30
N LEU A 3 -15.94 -24.12 -61.86
CA LEU A 3 -16.40 -25.30 -61.12
C LEU A 3 -15.36 -25.72 -60.04
N GLU A 4 -14.09 -25.69 -60.35
CA GLU A 4 -12.98 -25.97 -59.42
C GLU A 4 -12.95 -25.05 -58.20
N LEU A 5 -13.29 -23.75 -58.34
CA LEU A 5 -13.34 -22.82 -57.24
C LEU A 5 -14.52 -23.10 -56.30
N VAL A 6 -15.66 -23.55 -56.84
CA VAL A 6 -16.83 -23.95 -56.05
C VAL A 6 -16.51 -25.18 -55.22
N ASP A 7 -15.82 -26.15 -55.81
CA ASP A 7 -15.42 -27.40 -55.13
C ASP A 7 -14.42 -27.09 -53.98
N ILE A 8 -13.41 -26.25 -54.26
CA ILE A 8 -12.43 -25.81 -53.22
C ILE A 8 -13.15 -25.12 -52.06
N LEU A 9 -14.05 -24.16 -52.34
CA LEU A 9 -14.81 -23.46 -51.32
C LEU A 9 -15.70 -24.40 -50.50
N THR A 10 -16.29 -25.39 -51.15
CA THR A 10 -17.10 -26.41 -50.47
C THR A 10 -16.26 -27.25 -49.51
N TYR A 11 -15.07 -27.69 -49.91
CA TYR A 11 -14.16 -28.42 -48.99
C TYR A 11 -13.67 -27.52 -47.84
N VAL A 12 -13.38 -26.24 -48.11
CA VAL A 12 -13.00 -25.29 -47.05
C VAL A 12 -14.13 -25.11 -46.05
N LEU A 13 -15.38 -24.93 -46.48
CA LEU A 13 -16.55 -24.83 -45.62
C LEU A 13 -16.76 -26.08 -44.79
N TYR A 14 -16.56 -27.26 -45.41
CA TYR A 14 -16.65 -28.52 -44.73
C TYR A 14 -15.57 -28.70 -43.62
N ALA A 15 -14.35 -28.31 -43.95
CA ALA A 15 -13.25 -28.25 -42.97
C ALA A 15 -13.54 -27.27 -41.82
N LEU A 16 -14.06 -26.08 -42.12
CA LEU A 16 -14.47 -25.08 -41.15
C LEU A 16 -15.58 -25.59 -40.22
N LYS A 17 -16.53 -26.39 -40.73
CA LYS A 17 -17.58 -27.01 -39.94
C LYS A 17 -17.03 -27.96 -38.89
N TYR A 18 -16.12 -28.87 -39.25
CA TYR A 18 -15.46 -29.74 -38.27
C TYR A 18 -14.58 -29.00 -37.27
N LEU A 19 -13.84 -28.01 -37.75
CA LEU A 19 -13.07 -27.13 -36.89
C LEU A 19 -13.99 -26.43 -35.87
N ALA A 20 -15.14 -25.90 -36.31
CA ALA A 20 -16.12 -25.25 -35.45
C ALA A 20 -16.70 -26.24 -34.40
N ILE A 21 -16.95 -27.48 -34.75
CA ILE A 21 -17.43 -28.51 -33.80
C ILE A 21 -16.37 -28.79 -32.72
N ILE A 22 -15.11 -28.98 -33.13
CA ILE A 22 -14.00 -29.24 -32.21
C ILE A 22 -13.80 -28.04 -31.27
N LEU A 23 -13.72 -26.82 -31.83
CA LEU A 23 -13.56 -25.61 -31.04
C LEU A 23 -14.74 -25.39 -30.09
N ALA A 24 -15.98 -25.61 -30.54
CA ALA A 24 -17.17 -25.47 -29.72
C ALA A 24 -17.20 -26.50 -28.56
N ALA A 25 -16.77 -27.74 -28.79
CA ALA A 25 -16.68 -28.76 -27.75
C ALA A 25 -15.60 -28.41 -26.71
N LEU A 26 -14.43 -27.99 -27.14
CA LEU A 26 -13.34 -27.59 -26.23
C LEU A 26 -13.70 -26.32 -25.44
N MET A 27 -14.32 -25.32 -26.08
CA MET A 27 -14.79 -24.10 -25.38
C MET A 27 -15.89 -24.43 -24.38
N PHE A 28 -16.78 -25.36 -24.69
CA PHE A 28 -17.81 -25.80 -23.74
C PHE A 28 -17.18 -26.43 -22.49
N LEU A 29 -16.18 -27.28 -22.63
CA LEU A 29 -15.46 -27.86 -21.50
C LEU A 29 -14.75 -26.79 -20.64
N LEU A 30 -14.12 -25.79 -21.26
CA LEU A 30 -13.54 -24.66 -20.54
C LEU A 30 -14.62 -23.81 -19.87
N GLY A 31 -15.77 -23.62 -20.52
CA GLY A 31 -16.91 -22.90 -19.95
C GLY A 31 -17.51 -23.60 -18.74
N LEU A 32 -17.55 -24.93 -18.70
CA LEU A 32 -18.01 -25.71 -17.53
C LEU A 32 -17.09 -25.47 -16.33
N ASP A 33 -15.78 -25.38 -16.54
CA ASP A 33 -14.84 -25.07 -15.46
C ASP A 33 -15.05 -23.66 -14.91
N ASP A 34 -15.26 -22.67 -15.76
CA ASP A 34 -15.57 -21.30 -15.32
C ASP A 34 -16.92 -21.24 -14.60
N LEU A 35 -17.94 -21.96 -15.12
CA LEU A 35 -19.24 -22.07 -14.45
C LEU A 35 -19.14 -22.72 -13.06
N PHE A 36 -18.28 -23.73 -12.89
CA PHE A 36 -18.02 -24.33 -11.57
C PHE A 36 -17.52 -23.29 -10.56
N ILE A 37 -16.56 -22.45 -10.93
CA ILE A 37 -16.07 -21.38 -10.07
C ILE A 37 -17.18 -20.37 -9.74
N ASP A 38 -17.99 -19.99 -10.73
CA ASP A 38 -19.10 -19.07 -10.56
C ASP A 38 -20.14 -19.62 -9.56
N LEU A 39 -20.53 -20.89 -9.70
CA LEU A 39 -21.46 -21.55 -8.80
C LEU A 39 -20.92 -21.65 -7.36
N VAL A 40 -19.64 -21.98 -7.20
CA VAL A 40 -19.00 -22.02 -5.88
C VAL A 40 -18.99 -20.63 -5.27
N TYR A 41 -18.65 -19.59 -6.05
CA TYR A 41 -18.63 -18.21 -5.56
C TYR A 41 -20.00 -17.76 -5.06
N TRP A 42 -21.02 -17.87 -5.90
CA TRP A 42 -22.38 -17.41 -5.54
C TRP A 42 -23.01 -18.26 -4.43
N GLY A 43 -22.79 -19.56 -4.45
CA GLY A 43 -23.20 -20.47 -3.37
C GLY A 43 -22.56 -20.07 -2.03
N ARG A 44 -21.26 -19.75 -2.05
CA ARG A 44 -20.56 -19.26 -0.86
C ARG A 44 -21.08 -17.91 -0.37
N VAL A 45 -21.33 -16.96 -1.28
CA VAL A 45 -21.91 -15.65 -0.92
C VAL A 45 -23.25 -15.85 -0.22
N LEU A 46 -24.11 -16.70 -0.75
CA LEU A 46 -25.40 -17.02 -0.17
C LEU A 46 -25.28 -17.65 1.22
N VAL A 47 -24.46 -18.70 1.34
CA VAL A 47 -24.20 -19.38 2.63
C VAL A 47 -23.63 -18.41 3.67
N ARG A 48 -22.68 -17.57 3.30
CA ARG A 48 -22.10 -16.57 4.23
C ARG A 48 -23.12 -15.54 4.67
N ARG A 49 -23.99 -15.08 3.76
CA ARG A 49 -25.06 -14.13 4.08
C ARG A 49 -25.99 -14.68 5.17
N PHE A 50 -26.39 -15.94 5.07
CA PHE A 50 -27.35 -16.52 6.01
C PHE A 50 -26.71 -17.11 7.27
N ARG A 51 -25.48 -17.66 7.20
CA ARG A 51 -24.87 -18.39 8.33
C ARG A 51 -23.80 -17.60 9.08
N ILE A 52 -23.12 -16.65 8.44
CA ILE A 52 -22.00 -15.95 9.04
C ILE A 52 -22.35 -14.51 9.39
N TYR A 53 -22.79 -13.73 8.40
CA TYR A 53 -23.03 -12.29 8.60
C TYR A 53 -24.20 -11.95 9.52
N ASN A 54 -25.11 -12.93 9.75
CA ASN A 54 -26.20 -12.77 10.72
C ASN A 54 -25.81 -13.20 12.15
N ARG A 55 -24.61 -13.79 12.34
CA ARG A 55 -24.20 -14.35 13.65
C ARG A 55 -22.94 -13.70 14.21
N PHE A 56 -22.12 -13.13 13.37
CA PHE A 56 -20.83 -12.55 13.76
C PHE A 56 -20.73 -11.12 13.26
N ASP A 57 -20.37 -10.23 14.16
CA ASP A 57 -20.07 -8.86 13.79
C ASP A 57 -18.79 -8.82 12.95
N ARG A 58 -18.80 -7.95 11.96
CA ARG A 58 -17.62 -7.66 11.19
C ARG A 58 -16.60 -6.95 12.08
N ALA A 59 -15.31 -7.21 11.87
CA ALA A 59 -14.28 -6.36 12.44
C ALA A 59 -14.42 -4.95 11.84
N ASP A 60 -14.66 -3.98 12.70
CA ASP A 60 -14.71 -2.57 12.36
C ASP A 60 -13.32 -1.93 12.42
N GLU A 61 -13.24 -0.69 12.02
CA GLU A 61 -12.00 0.07 12.02
C GLU A 61 -11.48 0.27 13.46
N GLU A 62 -12.37 0.38 14.43
CA GLU A 62 -12.00 0.51 15.85
C GLU A 62 -11.15 -0.69 16.32
N ARG A 63 -11.49 -1.89 15.89
CA ARG A 63 -10.68 -3.09 16.19
C ARG A 63 -9.33 -3.08 15.51
N LEU A 64 -9.23 -2.56 14.28
CA LEU A 64 -7.95 -2.41 13.60
C LEU A 64 -7.03 -1.44 14.34
N PHE A 65 -7.59 -0.32 14.82
CA PHE A 65 -6.86 0.69 15.58
C PHE A 65 -6.55 0.25 17.02
N ALA A 66 -7.39 -0.59 17.62
CA ALA A 66 -7.17 -1.10 18.97
C ALA A 66 -6.04 -2.13 19.06
N ALA A 67 -5.67 -2.76 17.95
CA ALA A 67 -4.55 -3.70 17.92
C ALA A 67 -3.21 -2.96 18.17
N PRO A 68 -2.41 -3.37 19.16
CA PRO A 68 -1.11 -2.74 19.40
C PRO A 68 -0.21 -2.89 18.17
N GLU A 69 0.42 -1.81 17.77
CA GLU A 69 1.28 -1.78 16.59
C GLU A 69 2.54 -2.62 16.80
N LYS A 70 2.78 -3.56 15.90
CA LYS A 70 3.99 -4.37 15.84
C LYS A 70 4.93 -3.82 14.75
N PRO A 71 6.24 -4.01 14.90
CA PRO A 71 7.17 -3.60 13.84
C PRO A 71 6.90 -4.30 12.52
N LEU A 72 6.79 -3.52 11.43
CA LEU A 72 6.56 -4.00 10.07
C LEU A 72 7.63 -3.49 9.13
N ALA A 73 8.11 -4.34 8.22
CA ALA A 73 9.09 -3.98 7.19
C ALA A 73 8.44 -4.01 5.80
N ILE A 74 8.56 -2.93 5.04
CA ILE A 74 8.13 -2.84 3.65
C ILE A 74 9.36 -3.01 2.76
N MET A 75 9.28 -3.93 1.80
CA MET A 75 10.32 -4.28 0.86
C MET A 75 9.95 -3.77 -0.53
N VAL A 76 10.79 -2.91 -1.11
CA VAL A 76 10.57 -2.30 -2.43
C VAL A 76 11.81 -2.53 -3.30
N PRO A 77 11.80 -3.49 -4.23
CA PRO A 77 12.88 -3.68 -5.18
C PRO A 77 12.81 -2.65 -6.30
N ALA A 78 13.92 -1.95 -6.59
CA ALA A 78 13.97 -0.92 -7.63
C ALA A 78 15.21 -1.10 -8.53
N TRP A 79 14.98 -1.17 -9.85
CA TRP A 79 15.99 -1.16 -10.89
C TRP A 79 15.59 -0.22 -12.01
N ASN A 80 16.36 0.84 -12.22
CA ASN A 80 16.08 1.87 -13.24
C ASN A 80 14.66 2.46 -13.11
N GLU A 81 14.32 2.90 -11.87
CA GLU A 81 13.02 3.45 -11.47
C GLU A 81 13.13 4.94 -11.12
N VAL A 82 13.87 5.67 -11.95
CA VAL A 82 14.10 7.11 -11.77
C VAL A 82 12.77 7.87 -11.83
N GLY A 83 12.50 8.72 -10.81
CA GLY A 83 11.25 9.48 -10.69
C GLY A 83 10.03 8.66 -10.28
N VAL A 84 10.17 7.35 -10.08
CA VAL A 84 9.08 6.45 -9.71
C VAL A 84 9.20 6.03 -8.25
N VAL A 85 10.28 5.34 -7.87
CA VAL A 85 10.46 4.80 -6.52
C VAL A 85 10.58 5.88 -5.45
N GLY A 86 11.19 7.03 -5.76
CA GLY A 86 11.26 8.17 -4.84
C GLY A 86 9.89 8.73 -4.52
N GLU A 87 9.02 8.88 -5.53
CA GLU A 87 7.64 9.36 -5.35
C GLU A 87 6.80 8.33 -4.56
N MET A 88 6.93 7.04 -4.87
CA MET A 88 6.27 5.96 -4.15
C MET A 88 6.65 5.97 -2.66
N ALA A 89 7.95 5.96 -2.35
CA ALA A 89 8.44 5.93 -0.98
C ALA A 89 8.03 7.18 -0.19
N ARG A 90 8.06 8.37 -0.83
CA ARG A 90 7.60 9.64 -0.24
C ARG A 90 6.09 9.60 0.05
N LEU A 91 5.28 9.15 -0.91
CA LEU A 91 3.84 9.04 -0.73
C LEU A 91 3.53 8.07 0.41
N ALA A 92 4.10 6.87 0.40
CA ALA A 92 3.91 5.87 1.44
C ALA A 92 4.30 6.43 2.83
N ALA A 93 5.49 7.03 2.97
CA ALA A 93 5.96 7.58 4.23
C ALA A 93 5.10 8.75 4.74
N SER A 94 4.40 9.47 3.86
CA SER A 94 3.53 10.61 4.23
C SER A 94 2.07 10.25 4.47
N THR A 95 1.58 9.12 3.94
CA THR A 95 0.14 8.80 3.96
C THR A 95 -0.22 7.59 4.82
N LEU A 96 0.72 6.68 5.09
CA LEU A 96 0.45 5.49 5.90
C LEU A 96 0.05 5.88 7.33
N ASP A 97 -1.11 5.41 7.76
CA ASP A 97 -1.62 5.57 9.12
C ASP A 97 -1.11 4.42 10.00
N TYR A 98 0.20 4.42 10.23
CA TYR A 98 0.90 3.45 11.06
C TYR A 98 2.25 4.05 11.47
N GLU A 99 2.69 3.84 12.72
CA GLU A 99 3.92 4.48 13.21
C GLU A 99 5.11 3.52 13.27
N ASN A 100 4.85 2.23 13.50
CA ASN A 100 5.89 1.22 13.75
C ASN A 100 6.27 0.45 12.49
N TYR A 101 6.80 1.15 11.48
CA TYR A 101 7.24 0.52 10.23
C TYR A 101 8.53 1.13 9.69
N GLN A 102 9.21 0.35 8.84
CA GLN A 102 10.39 0.77 8.09
C GLN A 102 10.21 0.38 6.61
N ILE A 103 10.67 1.22 5.69
CA ILE A 103 10.67 0.97 4.25
C ILE A 103 12.11 0.71 3.81
N PHE A 104 12.37 -0.43 3.18
CA PHE A 104 13.67 -0.80 2.64
C PHE A 104 13.59 -0.82 1.11
N VAL A 105 14.31 0.09 0.47
CA VAL A 105 14.34 0.23 -0.98
C VAL A 105 15.63 -0.37 -1.53
N GLY A 106 15.51 -1.48 -2.25
CA GLY A 106 16.64 -2.15 -2.90
C GLY A 106 17.02 -1.46 -4.19
N THR A 107 18.27 -1.07 -4.32
CA THR A 107 18.85 -0.39 -5.50
C THR A 107 20.12 -1.10 -5.95
N TYR A 108 20.66 -0.73 -7.10
CA TYR A 108 21.84 -1.40 -7.67
C TYR A 108 23.06 -0.49 -7.77
N PRO A 109 24.30 -1.02 -7.61
CA PRO A 109 25.51 -0.21 -7.64
C PRO A 109 25.72 0.57 -8.96
N ASN A 110 25.21 0.02 -10.08
CA ASN A 110 25.30 0.60 -11.41
C ASN A 110 24.06 1.41 -11.82
N ASP A 111 23.22 1.81 -10.85
CA ASP A 111 22.03 2.66 -11.06
C ASP A 111 22.07 3.88 -10.13
N PRO A 112 22.99 4.83 -10.37
CA PRO A 112 23.19 5.96 -9.48
C PRO A 112 22.01 6.94 -9.47
N GLN A 113 21.20 6.99 -10.54
CA GLN A 113 20.06 7.90 -10.62
C GLN A 113 18.93 7.45 -9.71
N THR A 114 18.54 6.17 -9.76
CA THR A 114 17.56 5.61 -8.81
C THR A 114 18.06 5.70 -7.37
N GLN A 115 19.37 5.49 -7.14
CA GLN A 115 19.93 5.67 -5.80
C GLN A 115 19.80 7.11 -5.30
N ALA A 116 20.05 8.11 -6.15
CA ALA A 116 19.92 9.51 -5.79
C ALA A 116 18.48 9.90 -5.42
N ASP A 117 17.49 9.37 -6.14
CA ASP A 117 16.07 9.58 -5.81
C ASP A 117 15.73 9.03 -4.42
N VAL A 118 16.21 7.82 -4.10
CA VAL A 118 16.00 7.20 -2.79
C VAL A 118 16.74 7.97 -1.69
N ASP A 119 17.98 8.40 -1.94
CA ASP A 119 18.75 9.22 -0.99
C ASP A 119 18.02 10.51 -0.63
N ALA A 120 17.41 11.19 -1.62
CA ALA A 120 16.62 12.38 -1.39
C ALA A 120 15.41 12.13 -0.46
N VAL A 121 14.79 10.97 -0.53
CA VAL A 121 13.69 10.61 0.38
C VAL A 121 14.22 10.25 1.77
N CYS A 122 15.32 9.51 1.87
CA CYS A 122 15.94 9.13 3.14
C CYS A 122 16.35 10.35 3.98
N LEU A 123 16.70 11.47 3.34
CA LEU A 123 17.02 12.72 4.04
C LEU A 123 15.82 13.29 4.81
N HIS A 124 14.60 13.07 4.33
CA HIS A 124 13.37 13.64 4.90
C HIS A 124 12.60 12.65 5.77
N TYR A 125 12.74 11.35 5.50
CA TYR A 125 11.99 10.28 6.17
C TYR A 125 12.95 9.27 6.81
N PRO A 126 13.18 9.32 8.13
CA PRO A 126 14.14 8.46 8.82
C PRO A 126 13.75 6.97 8.83
N ASN A 127 12.50 6.66 8.50
CA ASN A 127 11.99 5.30 8.37
C ASN A 127 12.11 4.74 6.94
N VAL A 128 12.80 5.44 6.04
CA VAL A 128 13.12 4.97 4.69
C VAL A 128 14.61 4.67 4.60
N HIS A 129 14.96 3.46 4.16
CA HIS A 129 16.33 2.96 4.11
C HIS A 129 16.69 2.52 2.70
N LYS A 130 17.81 3.03 2.18
CA LYS A 130 18.39 2.56 0.93
C LYS A 130 19.20 1.29 1.16
N VAL A 131 18.94 0.25 0.40
CA VAL A 131 19.71 -1.00 0.36
C VAL A 131 20.39 -1.12 -1.00
N VAL A 132 21.70 -1.15 -1.03
CA VAL A 132 22.44 -1.36 -2.28
C VAL A 132 22.73 -2.85 -2.43
N CYS A 133 22.22 -3.44 -3.51
CA CYS A 133 22.43 -4.86 -3.83
C CYS A 133 23.94 -5.18 -4.00
N ALA A 134 24.33 -6.39 -3.64
CA ALA A 134 25.74 -6.83 -3.69
C ALA A 134 26.30 -6.92 -5.11
N ARG A 135 25.44 -7.14 -6.12
CA ARG A 135 25.81 -7.32 -7.53
C ARG A 135 25.28 -6.19 -8.39
N PRO A 136 26.00 -5.78 -9.45
CA PRO A 136 25.46 -4.86 -10.45
C PRO A 136 24.24 -5.43 -11.15
N GLY A 137 23.24 -4.58 -11.43
CA GLY A 137 22.08 -4.95 -12.21
C GLY A 137 22.32 -5.00 -13.72
N PRO A 138 21.37 -5.57 -14.49
CA PRO A 138 20.16 -6.20 -13.99
C PRO A 138 20.41 -7.62 -13.45
N THR A 139 19.81 -7.94 -12.29
CA THR A 139 19.68 -9.32 -11.80
C THR A 139 18.21 -9.77 -11.91
N SER A 140 17.66 -10.50 -10.94
CA SER A 140 16.23 -10.77 -10.85
C SER A 140 15.60 -9.97 -9.72
N LYS A 141 14.26 -9.75 -9.75
CA LYS A 141 13.51 -9.14 -8.66
C LYS A 141 13.75 -9.92 -7.35
N ALA A 142 13.76 -11.25 -7.43
CA ALA A 142 14.06 -12.15 -6.31
C ALA A 142 15.43 -11.89 -5.68
N ASP A 143 16.48 -11.66 -6.49
CA ASP A 143 17.83 -11.35 -5.99
C ASP A 143 17.83 -10.03 -5.20
N CYS A 144 17.18 -8.99 -5.71
CA CYS A 144 17.02 -7.73 -5.00
C CYS A 144 16.27 -7.91 -3.67
N LEU A 145 15.17 -8.66 -3.67
CA LEU A 145 14.37 -8.94 -2.47
C LEU A 145 15.17 -9.70 -1.41
N ASN A 146 16.01 -10.66 -1.81
CA ASN A 146 16.89 -11.38 -0.88
C ASN A 146 17.93 -10.43 -0.26
N ASN A 147 18.52 -9.50 -1.02
CA ASN A 147 19.41 -8.46 -0.48
C ASN A 147 18.69 -7.55 0.50
N ILE A 148 17.40 -7.22 0.25
CA ILE A 148 16.58 -6.44 1.16
C ILE A 148 16.33 -7.21 2.47
N ILE A 149 16.00 -8.51 2.41
CA ILE A 149 15.81 -9.34 3.61
C ILE A 149 17.08 -9.38 4.45
N ASP A 150 18.25 -9.56 3.84
CA ASP A 150 19.52 -9.53 4.53
C ASP A 150 19.76 -8.18 5.23
N ALA A 151 19.40 -7.07 4.58
CA ALA A 151 19.51 -5.74 5.18
C ALA A 151 18.53 -5.56 6.34
N ILE A 152 17.30 -6.07 6.22
CA ILE A 152 16.30 -6.06 7.31
C ILE A 152 16.81 -6.85 8.52
N LEU A 153 17.37 -8.05 8.33
CA LEU A 153 17.88 -8.87 9.41
C LEU A 153 19.08 -8.20 10.12
N ARG A 154 19.95 -7.50 9.39
CA ARG A 154 21.03 -6.70 9.99
C ARG A 154 20.45 -5.51 10.78
N PHE A 155 19.49 -4.81 10.21
CA PHE A 155 18.83 -3.69 10.89
C PHE A 155 18.15 -4.15 12.20
N GLU A 156 17.51 -5.32 12.22
CA GLU A 156 16.95 -5.91 13.44
C GLU A 156 18.01 -6.14 14.53
N ALA A 157 19.16 -6.68 14.14
CA ALA A 157 20.27 -6.92 15.06
C ALA A 157 20.83 -5.62 15.65
N ASP A 158 21.01 -4.59 14.82
CA ASP A 158 21.56 -3.29 15.20
C ASP A 158 20.57 -2.49 16.06
N ALA A 159 19.29 -2.44 15.64
CA ALA A 159 18.24 -1.71 16.35
C ALA A 159 17.63 -2.48 17.52
N ARG A 160 17.97 -3.77 17.69
CA ARG A 160 17.39 -4.68 18.71
C ARG A 160 15.86 -4.73 18.66
N ILE A 161 15.33 -4.80 17.47
CA ILE A 161 13.90 -4.99 17.20
C ILE A 161 13.68 -6.28 16.41
N GLU A 162 12.45 -6.76 16.39
CA GLU A 162 12.05 -7.91 15.57
C GLU A 162 10.81 -7.55 14.77
N PHE A 163 10.89 -7.56 13.42
CA PHE A 163 9.74 -7.32 12.57
C PHE A 163 8.78 -8.50 12.61
N SER A 164 7.51 -8.20 12.84
CA SER A 164 6.43 -9.19 12.88
C SER A 164 5.92 -9.55 11.49
N GLY A 165 6.10 -8.65 10.52
CA GLY A 165 5.64 -8.82 9.15
C GLY A 165 6.55 -8.16 8.13
N PHE A 166 6.65 -8.78 6.95
CA PHE A 166 7.44 -8.38 5.78
C PHE A 166 6.48 -8.16 4.63
N ILE A 167 6.42 -6.95 4.11
CA ILE A 167 5.40 -6.53 3.14
C ILE A 167 6.08 -6.26 1.82
N LEU A 168 5.55 -6.82 0.75
CA LEU A 168 6.08 -6.69 -0.60
C LEU A 168 5.28 -5.69 -1.41
N HIS A 169 5.99 -4.70 -1.97
CA HIS A 169 5.49 -3.72 -2.92
C HIS A 169 6.44 -3.52 -4.08
N ASP A 170 5.91 -3.10 -5.22
CA ASP A 170 6.69 -2.65 -6.37
C ASP A 170 6.94 -1.13 -6.33
N ALA A 171 7.89 -0.66 -7.10
CA ALA A 171 8.31 0.74 -7.11
C ALA A 171 7.22 1.72 -7.57
N GLU A 172 6.22 1.25 -8.30
CA GLU A 172 5.08 2.01 -8.86
C GLU A 172 3.79 1.92 -8.03
N ASP A 173 3.80 1.20 -6.91
CA ASP A 173 2.59 0.95 -6.13
C ASP A 173 2.10 2.20 -5.38
N VAL A 174 0.80 2.38 -5.38
CA VAL A 174 0.11 3.30 -4.47
C VAL A 174 -0.50 2.47 -3.34
N ILE A 175 0.03 2.67 -2.14
CA ILE A 175 -0.32 1.91 -0.95
C ILE A 175 -1.50 2.55 -0.23
N SER A 176 -2.47 1.71 0.20
CA SER A 176 -3.60 2.21 1.00
C SER A 176 -3.13 2.68 2.39
N PRO A 177 -3.57 3.85 2.88
CA PRO A 177 -3.17 4.37 4.19
C PRO A 177 -3.40 3.41 5.37
N LEU A 178 -4.44 2.58 5.32
CA LEU A 178 -4.80 1.64 6.39
C LEU A 178 -4.28 0.21 6.16
N GLU A 179 -3.44 0.00 5.15
CA GLU A 179 -2.94 -1.33 4.80
C GLU A 179 -2.19 -1.99 5.96
N LEU A 180 -1.26 -1.25 6.57
CA LEU A 180 -0.46 -1.76 7.68
C LEU A 180 -1.30 -2.08 8.92
N ARG A 181 -2.37 -1.32 9.18
CA ARG A 181 -3.35 -1.62 10.22
C ARG A 181 -4.01 -2.97 10.01
N LEU A 182 -4.43 -3.25 8.77
CA LEU A 182 -5.06 -4.52 8.40
C LEU A 182 -4.07 -5.68 8.55
N PHE A 183 -2.84 -5.52 8.07
CA PHE A 183 -1.81 -6.53 8.21
C PHE A 183 -1.48 -6.81 9.68
N ASN A 184 -1.27 -5.79 10.49
CA ASN A 184 -1.00 -5.92 11.91
C ASN A 184 -2.12 -6.68 12.65
N TYR A 185 -3.37 -6.41 12.31
CA TYR A 185 -4.53 -7.10 12.89
C TYR A 185 -4.58 -8.59 12.52
N LEU A 186 -4.21 -8.95 11.30
CA LEU A 186 -4.30 -10.33 10.78
C LEU A 186 -3.08 -11.19 11.07
N LEU A 187 -1.89 -10.61 11.20
CA LEU A 187 -0.61 -11.32 11.41
C LEU A 187 -0.59 -12.33 12.56
N PRO A 188 -1.24 -12.10 13.74
CA PRO A 188 -1.25 -13.09 14.80
C PRO A 188 -1.90 -14.44 14.41
N ALA A 189 -2.77 -14.42 13.39
CA ALA A 189 -3.55 -15.58 12.98
C ALA A 189 -3.17 -16.10 11.58
N LYS A 190 -2.41 -15.33 10.79
CA LYS A 190 -2.10 -15.60 9.39
C LYS A 190 -0.62 -15.42 9.08
N ASP A 191 -0.13 -16.25 8.15
CA ASP A 191 1.28 -16.25 7.76
C ASP A 191 1.51 -15.59 6.41
N LEU A 192 0.53 -15.67 5.50
CA LEU A 192 0.48 -14.95 4.24
C LEU A 192 -0.84 -14.22 4.15
N ILE A 193 -0.77 -12.91 3.98
CA ILE A 193 -1.93 -12.02 3.83
C ILE A 193 -1.78 -11.30 2.50
N GLN A 194 -2.73 -11.52 1.59
CA GLN A 194 -2.78 -10.81 0.31
C GLN A 194 -4.00 -9.90 0.31
N ILE A 195 -3.81 -8.64 -0.02
CA ILE A 195 -4.91 -7.69 -0.28
C ILE A 195 -5.17 -7.58 -1.79
N PRO A 196 -6.35 -7.06 -2.21
CA PRO A 196 -6.63 -6.88 -3.62
C PRO A 196 -5.69 -5.90 -4.31
N VAL A 197 -5.43 -6.14 -5.58
CA VAL A 197 -4.82 -5.19 -6.51
C VAL A 197 -5.92 -4.72 -7.46
N TYR A 198 -6.13 -3.40 -7.54
CA TYR A 198 -7.11 -2.80 -8.43
C TYR A 198 -6.43 -1.72 -9.26
N PRO A 199 -6.13 -1.99 -10.55
CA PRO A 199 -5.47 -1.04 -11.43
C PRO A 199 -6.21 0.30 -11.54
N TYR A 200 -5.48 1.38 -11.85
CA TYR A 200 -6.13 2.61 -12.24
C TYR A 200 -6.85 2.44 -13.58
N ALA A 201 -8.11 2.89 -13.66
CA ALA A 201 -8.85 2.86 -14.92
C ALA A 201 -8.18 3.82 -15.94
N PRO A 202 -7.85 3.34 -17.13
CA PRO A 202 -7.36 4.21 -18.21
C PRO A 202 -8.50 5.05 -18.78
N GLU A 203 -8.18 5.94 -19.71
CA GLU A 203 -9.19 6.56 -20.57
C GLU A 203 -10.00 5.47 -21.31
N TRP A 204 -11.26 5.78 -21.64
CA TRP A 204 -12.19 4.81 -22.24
C TRP A 204 -11.70 4.15 -23.54
N THR A 205 -10.79 4.82 -24.27
CA THR A 205 -10.11 4.29 -25.49
C THR A 205 -8.93 3.37 -25.17
N GLY A 206 -8.47 3.36 -23.94
CA GLY A 206 -7.28 2.63 -23.50
C GLY A 206 -7.53 1.13 -23.28
N PHE A 207 -7.95 0.40 -24.33
CA PHE A 207 -8.30 -1.03 -24.23
C PHE A 207 -7.16 -1.91 -23.72
N THR A 208 -5.92 -1.56 -24.01
CA THR A 208 -4.75 -2.33 -23.58
C THR A 208 -4.56 -2.28 -22.05
N ALA A 209 -4.67 -1.11 -21.42
CA ALA A 209 -4.64 -1.03 -19.95
C ALA A 209 -5.98 -1.45 -19.34
N GLY A 210 -7.11 -1.14 -20.01
CA GLY A 210 -8.45 -1.46 -19.53
C GLY A 210 -8.73 -2.96 -19.37
N HIS A 211 -8.11 -3.84 -20.18
CA HIS A 211 -8.32 -5.28 -20.00
C HIS A 211 -7.71 -5.82 -18.70
N TYR A 212 -6.64 -5.20 -18.14
CA TYR A 212 -6.13 -5.54 -16.82
C TYR A 212 -7.13 -5.16 -15.72
N VAL A 213 -7.77 -3.99 -15.84
CA VAL A 213 -8.86 -3.58 -14.94
C VAL A 213 -9.93 -4.67 -14.84
N ASP A 214 -10.35 -5.19 -16.00
CA ASP A 214 -11.37 -6.23 -16.08
C ASP A 214 -10.91 -7.57 -15.49
N GLU A 215 -9.68 -7.98 -15.77
CA GLU A 215 -9.11 -9.23 -15.29
C GLU A 215 -8.89 -9.21 -13.77
N PHE A 216 -8.30 -8.13 -13.23
CA PHE A 216 -8.06 -8.01 -11.79
C PHE A 216 -9.35 -7.85 -11.00
N ALA A 217 -10.34 -7.09 -11.50
CA ALA A 217 -11.63 -6.95 -10.84
C ALA A 217 -12.35 -8.31 -10.68
N GLU A 218 -12.31 -9.16 -11.70
CA GLU A 218 -12.91 -10.50 -11.64
C GLU A 218 -12.06 -11.48 -10.82
N ASN A 219 -10.75 -11.53 -11.06
CA ASN A 219 -9.84 -12.45 -10.38
C ASN A 219 -9.83 -12.21 -8.86
N HIS A 220 -9.58 -10.97 -8.43
CA HIS A 220 -9.56 -10.61 -7.00
C HIS A 220 -10.98 -10.50 -6.40
N GLY A 221 -11.99 -10.23 -7.24
CA GLY A 221 -13.38 -10.24 -6.82
C GLY A 221 -13.94 -11.64 -6.57
N LYS A 222 -13.53 -12.65 -7.36
CA LYS A 222 -14.14 -13.98 -7.43
C LYS A 222 -13.15 -15.14 -7.33
N ASP A 223 -12.17 -15.22 -8.26
CA ASP A 223 -11.38 -16.44 -8.46
C ASP A 223 -10.46 -16.73 -7.27
N VAL A 224 -9.71 -15.74 -6.78
CA VAL A 224 -8.85 -15.87 -5.59
C VAL A 224 -9.66 -16.20 -4.34
N PRO A 225 -10.80 -15.55 -4.03
CA PRO A 225 -11.70 -15.94 -2.95
C PRO A 225 -12.24 -17.38 -3.02
N VAL A 226 -12.51 -17.89 -4.23
CA VAL A 226 -12.95 -19.28 -4.41
C VAL A 226 -11.80 -20.25 -4.17
N ARG A 227 -10.61 -19.94 -4.69
CA ARG A 227 -9.39 -20.71 -4.47
C ARG A 227 -9.04 -20.81 -2.99
N GLU A 228 -9.04 -19.69 -2.27
CA GLU A 228 -8.86 -19.66 -0.82
C GLU A 228 -9.89 -20.55 -0.11
N ALA A 229 -11.16 -20.43 -0.50
CA ALA A 229 -12.24 -21.20 0.15
C ALA A 229 -12.10 -22.70 -0.01
N LEU A 230 -11.68 -23.17 -1.19
CA LEU A 230 -11.58 -24.58 -1.53
C LEU A 230 -10.26 -25.22 -1.09
N THR A 231 -9.17 -24.45 -1.05
CA THR A 231 -7.82 -24.97 -0.79
C THR A 231 -7.15 -24.39 0.44
N GLY A 232 -7.59 -23.21 0.90
CA GLY A 232 -6.88 -22.41 1.89
C GLY A 232 -5.54 -21.89 1.38
N GLN A 233 -5.29 -21.91 0.05
CA GLN A 233 -4.12 -21.36 -0.60
C GLN A 233 -4.48 -20.02 -1.26
N VAL A 234 -3.61 -19.04 -1.11
CA VAL A 234 -3.73 -17.74 -1.76
C VAL A 234 -2.44 -17.51 -2.54
N PRO A 235 -2.51 -17.24 -3.85
CA PRO A 235 -1.33 -16.81 -4.60
C PRO A 235 -0.93 -15.40 -4.13
N SER A 236 0.36 -15.14 -4.02
CA SER A 236 0.83 -13.77 -3.91
C SER A 236 0.76 -13.09 -5.28
N ALA A 237 0.38 -11.82 -5.28
CA ALA A 237 0.33 -11.00 -6.49
C ALA A 237 1.64 -10.22 -6.71
N GLY A 238 2.66 -10.42 -5.84
CA GLY A 238 3.92 -9.69 -5.91
C GLY A 238 3.86 -8.28 -5.31
N VAL A 239 2.64 -7.82 -4.94
CA VAL A 239 2.37 -6.51 -4.34
C VAL A 239 1.23 -6.64 -3.33
N GLY A 240 1.25 -5.81 -2.27
CA GLY A 240 0.24 -5.89 -1.21
C GLY A 240 0.19 -7.26 -0.54
N THR A 241 1.34 -7.92 -0.43
CA THR A 241 1.49 -9.21 0.22
C THR A 241 2.29 -9.05 1.50
N CYS A 242 1.72 -9.47 2.63
CA CYS A 242 2.42 -9.50 3.90
C CYS A 242 2.74 -10.94 4.31
N PHE A 243 4.00 -11.19 4.62
CA PHE A 243 4.51 -12.45 5.16
C PHE A 243 4.75 -12.30 6.66
N SER A 244 4.31 -13.25 7.47
CA SER A 244 4.68 -13.28 8.89
C SER A 244 6.17 -13.60 9.07
N ARG A 245 6.72 -13.24 10.21
CA ARG A 245 8.09 -13.64 10.61
C ARG A 245 8.31 -15.14 10.44
N ARG A 246 7.33 -15.93 10.86
CA ARG A 246 7.37 -17.40 10.74
C ARG A 246 7.42 -17.86 9.27
N ALA A 247 6.69 -17.16 8.39
CA ALA A 247 6.71 -17.49 6.96
C ALA A 247 8.08 -17.20 6.34
N ILE A 248 8.68 -16.03 6.61
CA ILE A 248 10.02 -15.70 6.12
C ILE A 248 11.07 -16.66 6.67
N ALA A 249 11.05 -16.97 7.96
CA ALA A 249 11.96 -17.95 8.56
C ALA A 249 11.87 -19.32 7.87
N ALA A 250 10.65 -19.80 7.61
CA ALA A 250 10.44 -21.07 6.92
C ALA A 250 10.88 -21.05 5.44
N LEU A 251 10.83 -19.90 4.78
CA LEU A 251 11.34 -19.75 3.39
C LEU A 251 12.87 -19.72 3.36
N LEU A 252 13.50 -19.03 4.32
CA LEU A 252 14.96 -18.98 4.44
C LEU A 252 15.53 -20.38 4.77
N GLU A 253 14.89 -21.13 5.66
CA GLU A 253 15.27 -22.50 6.00
C GLU A 253 15.16 -23.44 4.77
N ASP A 254 14.08 -23.31 3.98
CA ASP A 254 13.81 -24.10 2.80
C ASP A 254 14.79 -23.81 1.64
N GLY A 255 15.30 -22.60 1.55
CA GLY A 255 16.15 -22.10 0.48
C GLY A 255 17.61 -21.92 0.87
N ASP A 256 18.10 -22.57 1.93
CA ASP A 256 19.47 -22.45 2.41
C ASP A 256 19.92 -20.98 2.58
N GLY A 257 19.06 -20.18 3.20
CA GLY A 257 19.28 -18.75 3.42
C GLY A 257 18.72 -17.83 2.33
N ILE A 258 17.99 -18.35 1.33
CA ILE A 258 17.38 -17.60 0.23
C ILE A 258 15.87 -17.76 0.28
N ALA A 259 15.14 -16.69 0.55
CA ALA A 259 13.67 -16.75 0.65
C ALA A 259 12.98 -16.81 -0.73
N PHE A 260 13.45 -16.00 -1.69
CA PHE A 260 12.90 -15.86 -3.03
C PHE A 260 13.77 -16.58 -4.06
N ASP A 261 13.19 -17.45 -4.88
CA ASP A 261 13.92 -18.19 -5.92
C ASP A 261 14.37 -17.25 -7.06
N VAL A 262 15.66 -17.02 -7.15
CA VAL A 262 16.29 -16.13 -8.16
C VAL A 262 16.13 -16.62 -9.61
N GLN A 263 15.74 -17.87 -9.81
CA GLN A 263 15.50 -18.47 -11.12
C GLN A 263 14.03 -18.38 -11.57
N SER A 264 13.12 -17.93 -10.69
CA SER A 264 11.72 -17.73 -11.01
C SER A 264 11.47 -16.32 -11.53
N LEU A 265 10.66 -16.18 -12.60
CA LEU A 265 10.17 -14.90 -13.10
C LEU A 265 8.88 -14.44 -12.40
N THR A 266 8.30 -15.31 -11.58
CA THR A 266 7.14 -15.10 -10.72
C THR A 266 7.40 -15.75 -9.37
N GLU A 267 8.45 -15.26 -8.71
CA GLU A 267 8.90 -15.70 -7.38
C GLU A 267 7.79 -15.58 -6.33
N ASP A 268 6.92 -14.59 -6.50
CA ASP A 268 5.75 -14.31 -5.70
C ASP A 268 4.67 -15.39 -5.79
N TYR A 269 4.36 -15.85 -7.01
CA TYR A 269 3.36 -16.89 -7.23
C TYR A 269 3.74 -18.21 -6.55
N ASP A 270 5.00 -18.62 -6.68
CA ASP A 270 5.52 -19.89 -6.14
C ASP A 270 5.46 -19.92 -4.60
N ILE A 271 5.70 -18.80 -3.95
CA ILE A 271 5.73 -18.67 -2.49
C ILE A 271 4.38 -19.06 -1.87
N GLY A 272 3.26 -18.66 -2.46
CA GLY A 272 1.94 -18.98 -1.94
C GLY A 272 1.68 -20.50 -1.86
N PHE A 273 2.24 -21.28 -2.79
CA PHE A 273 2.19 -22.74 -2.77
C PHE A 273 3.16 -23.35 -1.77
N ARG A 274 4.41 -22.91 -1.76
CA ARG A 274 5.44 -23.40 -0.84
C ARG A 274 4.99 -23.23 0.62
N LEU A 275 4.49 -22.05 0.98
CA LEU A 275 3.98 -21.78 2.32
C LEU A 275 2.77 -22.67 2.66
N LYS A 276 1.85 -22.90 1.70
CA LYS A 276 0.72 -23.78 1.91
C LYS A 276 1.13 -25.23 2.12
N GLN A 277 2.13 -25.73 1.40
CA GLN A 277 2.68 -27.07 1.58
C GLN A 277 3.29 -27.26 2.97
N LYS A 278 3.91 -26.19 3.52
CA LYS A 278 4.43 -26.15 4.90
C LYS A 278 3.35 -25.97 5.99
N GLY A 279 2.07 -25.98 5.61
CA GLY A 279 0.96 -25.86 6.56
C GLY A 279 0.67 -24.44 7.05
N MET A 280 1.29 -23.42 6.44
CA MET A 280 1.06 -22.03 6.78
C MET A 280 -0.34 -21.56 6.44
N LYS A 281 -0.87 -20.61 7.21
CA LYS A 281 -2.24 -20.11 7.07
C LYS A 281 -2.24 -18.88 6.18
N CYS A 282 -2.89 -18.99 5.02
CA CYS A 282 -3.04 -17.89 4.07
C CYS A 282 -4.43 -17.24 4.18
N ILE A 283 -4.54 -15.97 3.81
CA ILE A 283 -5.81 -15.26 3.68
C ILE A 283 -5.76 -14.26 2.52
N PHE A 284 -6.84 -14.18 1.77
CA PHE A 284 -7.10 -13.08 0.85
C PHE A 284 -8.00 -12.05 1.54
N ALA A 285 -7.40 -10.98 2.05
CA ALA A 285 -8.07 -10.00 2.89
C ALA A 285 -8.72 -8.91 2.05
N ARG A 286 -10.05 -8.95 1.92
CA ARG A 286 -10.86 -7.91 1.29
C ARG A 286 -11.55 -7.11 2.38
N TYR A 287 -11.04 -5.94 2.67
CA TYR A 287 -11.58 -5.06 3.70
C TYR A 287 -12.08 -3.76 3.08
N SER A 288 -13.34 -3.41 3.39
CA SER A 288 -13.93 -2.13 3.00
C SER A 288 -14.05 -1.25 4.23
N ILE A 289 -13.61 -0.02 4.14
CA ILE A 289 -13.70 0.98 5.20
C ILE A 289 -15.15 1.45 5.27
N THR A 290 -15.74 1.45 6.47
CA THR A 290 -17.13 1.85 6.70
C THR A 290 -17.24 3.25 7.28
N ASP A 291 -16.22 3.72 7.99
CA ASP A 291 -16.17 5.08 8.53
C ASP A 291 -15.94 6.10 7.40
N PRO A 292 -16.91 7.03 7.15
CA PRO A 292 -16.76 8.04 6.11
C PRO A 292 -15.59 9.00 6.35
N GLN A 293 -15.22 9.27 7.61
CA GLN A 293 -14.10 10.17 7.93
C GLN A 293 -12.75 9.52 7.63
N LEU A 294 -12.62 8.22 7.88
CA LEU A 294 -11.42 7.46 7.52
C LEU A 294 -11.35 7.23 6.01
N ALA A 295 -12.48 7.00 5.35
CA ALA A 295 -12.55 6.92 3.90
C ALA A 295 -12.15 8.25 3.24
N LEU A 296 -12.55 9.39 3.82
CA LEU A 296 -12.12 10.73 3.36
C LEU A 296 -10.61 10.96 3.55
N LYS A 297 -10.00 10.41 4.61
CA LYS A 297 -8.54 10.44 4.77
C LYS A 297 -7.81 9.64 3.69
N SER A 298 -8.41 8.59 3.17
CA SER A 298 -7.85 7.83 2.04
C SER A 298 -7.97 8.54 0.69
N ASP A 299 -8.83 9.57 0.56
CA ASP A 299 -8.86 10.49 -0.60
C ASP A 299 -7.58 11.35 -0.75
N TRP A 300 -6.67 11.26 0.20
CA TRP A 300 -5.36 11.91 0.14
C TRP A 300 -4.42 11.31 -0.91
N VAL A 301 -4.80 10.18 -1.47
CA VAL A 301 -4.12 9.65 -2.64
C VAL A 301 -4.78 10.26 -3.87
N PRO A 302 -4.10 11.22 -4.54
CA PRO A 302 -4.67 11.91 -5.70
C PRO A 302 -5.15 10.94 -6.77
N GLY A 303 -6.31 11.24 -7.38
CA GLY A 303 -6.91 10.40 -8.41
C GLY A 303 -7.62 9.13 -7.90
N MET A 304 -7.75 8.95 -6.60
CA MET A 304 -8.55 7.86 -6.04
C MET A 304 -10.04 8.23 -6.06
N ASP A 305 -10.84 7.51 -6.85
CA ASP A 305 -12.30 7.63 -6.80
C ASP A 305 -12.79 7.24 -5.37
N ARG A 306 -13.80 7.95 -4.83
CA ARG A 306 -14.42 7.68 -3.52
C ARG A 306 -14.78 6.22 -3.28
N ARG A 307 -15.06 5.45 -4.33
CA ARG A 307 -15.36 4.01 -4.24
C ARG A 307 -14.14 3.17 -3.89
N PHE A 308 -12.94 3.61 -4.26
CA PHE A 308 -11.69 2.93 -3.95
C PHE A 308 -11.09 3.35 -2.62
N SER A 309 -11.35 4.59 -2.17
CA SER A 309 -10.97 5.04 -0.85
C SER A 309 -11.62 4.20 0.26
N GLN A 310 -12.73 3.52 -0.07
CA GLN A 310 -13.43 2.60 0.83
C GLN A 310 -12.87 1.17 0.85
N VAL A 311 -11.86 0.84 0.04
CA VAL A 311 -11.30 -0.53 -0.02
C VAL A 311 -9.81 -0.48 0.21
N ILE A 312 -9.32 -1.26 1.18
CA ILE A 312 -7.87 -1.44 1.36
C ILE A 312 -7.36 -2.30 0.21
N CYS A 313 -6.58 -1.71 -0.70
CA CYS A 313 -6.05 -2.36 -1.89
C CYS A 313 -4.78 -1.64 -2.37
N VAL A 314 -3.98 -2.34 -3.16
CA VAL A 314 -2.89 -1.73 -3.94
C VAL A 314 -3.44 -1.20 -5.24
N ARG A 315 -2.89 -0.07 -5.70
CA ARG A 315 -3.22 0.52 -7.00
C ARG A 315 -1.96 0.84 -7.77
N GLU A 316 -2.00 0.55 -9.06
CA GLU A 316 -0.89 0.77 -9.98
C GLU A 316 -1.40 1.05 -11.40
N HIS A 317 -0.54 1.56 -12.25
CA HIS A 317 -0.81 1.67 -13.69
C HIS A 317 -0.28 0.45 -14.43
N PHE A 318 -1.13 -0.17 -15.23
CA PHE A 318 -0.75 -1.25 -16.13
C PHE A 318 -0.34 -0.73 -17.51
N PRO A 319 0.42 -1.52 -18.30
CA PRO A 319 0.90 -1.12 -19.61
C PRO A 319 -0.19 -0.61 -20.54
N ARG A 320 0.02 0.59 -21.08
CA ARG A 320 -0.90 1.22 -22.04
C ARG A 320 -0.65 0.79 -23.47
N THR A 321 0.57 0.32 -23.79
CA THR A 321 0.95 -0.08 -25.12
C THR A 321 0.86 -1.59 -25.31
N TRP A 322 0.49 -1.98 -26.52
CA TRP A 322 0.39 -3.39 -26.93
C TRP A 322 1.68 -4.17 -26.66
N GLN A 323 2.83 -3.60 -27.01
CA GLN A 323 4.13 -4.26 -26.87
C GLN A 323 4.49 -4.54 -25.40
N HIS A 324 4.29 -3.57 -24.52
CA HIS A 324 4.57 -3.74 -23.08
C HIS A 324 3.60 -4.74 -22.44
N ALA A 325 2.32 -4.73 -22.83
CA ALA A 325 1.35 -5.71 -22.34
C ALA A 325 1.73 -7.14 -22.74
N ILE A 326 2.16 -7.36 -23.98
CA ILE A 326 2.65 -8.68 -24.43
C ILE A 326 3.90 -9.10 -23.65
N ARG A 327 4.86 -8.19 -23.41
CA ARG A 327 6.06 -8.48 -22.61
C ARG A 327 5.71 -8.90 -21.21
N GLN A 328 4.90 -8.13 -20.50
CA GLN A 328 4.50 -8.42 -19.14
C GLN A 328 3.75 -9.74 -19.03
N LYS A 329 2.73 -9.95 -19.86
CA LYS A 329 1.95 -11.20 -19.85
C LYS A 329 2.78 -12.41 -20.30
N SER A 330 3.71 -12.28 -21.23
CA SER A 330 4.59 -13.38 -21.59
C SER A 330 5.49 -13.79 -20.43
N ARG A 331 5.98 -12.82 -19.62
CA ARG A 331 6.72 -13.09 -18.39
C ARG A 331 5.87 -13.88 -17.39
N TRP A 332 4.62 -13.47 -17.16
CA TRP A 332 3.70 -14.20 -16.29
C TRP A 332 3.41 -15.62 -16.79
N ILE A 333 3.17 -15.80 -18.09
CA ILE A 333 2.96 -17.12 -18.68
C ILE A 333 4.22 -17.98 -18.50
N THR A 334 5.41 -17.44 -18.75
CA THR A 334 6.67 -18.17 -18.57
C THR A 334 6.85 -18.60 -17.11
N GLY A 335 6.63 -17.70 -16.16
CA GLY A 335 6.77 -17.98 -14.73
C GLY A 335 5.71 -18.98 -14.23
N ILE A 336 4.43 -18.69 -14.43
CA ILE A 336 3.33 -19.48 -13.87
C ILE A 336 3.17 -20.83 -14.59
N VAL A 337 3.21 -20.83 -15.93
CA VAL A 337 2.93 -22.05 -16.68
C VAL A 337 4.19 -22.93 -16.84
N PHE A 338 5.28 -22.36 -17.38
CA PHE A 338 6.47 -23.18 -17.68
C PHE A 338 7.33 -23.44 -16.44
N GLN A 339 7.75 -22.39 -15.74
CA GLN A 339 8.58 -22.53 -14.52
C GLN A 339 7.77 -23.14 -13.37
N GLY A 340 6.53 -22.66 -13.14
CA GLY A 340 5.67 -23.19 -12.10
C GLY A 340 5.29 -24.67 -12.28
N THR A 341 5.18 -25.18 -13.53
CA THR A 341 4.99 -26.63 -13.78
C THR A 341 6.21 -27.43 -13.33
N ARG A 342 7.40 -26.91 -13.56
CA ARG A 342 8.67 -27.58 -13.22
C ARG A 342 8.96 -27.50 -11.72
N ASN A 343 8.79 -26.32 -11.13
CA ASN A 343 9.19 -26.04 -9.74
C ASN A 343 8.21 -26.60 -8.71
N LEU A 344 6.89 -26.46 -8.96
CA LEU A 344 5.84 -26.85 -8.01
C LEU A 344 5.36 -28.29 -8.19
N GLY A 345 5.54 -28.88 -9.40
CA GLY A 345 5.05 -30.21 -9.71
C GLY A 345 3.54 -30.37 -9.49
N TRP A 346 3.13 -31.49 -8.89
CA TRP A 346 1.76 -31.77 -8.45
C TRP A 346 1.72 -32.05 -6.95
N SER A 347 0.65 -31.58 -6.29
CA SER A 347 0.45 -31.79 -4.85
C SER A 347 -0.24 -33.14 -4.58
N SER A 348 -0.14 -33.62 -3.34
CA SER A 348 -0.95 -34.76 -2.87
C SER A 348 -2.44 -34.45 -2.71
N LYS A 349 -2.83 -33.16 -2.74
CA LYS A 349 -4.22 -32.69 -2.53
C LYS A 349 -4.91 -32.40 -3.86
N GLY A 350 -5.99 -33.12 -4.17
CA GLY A 350 -6.70 -33.04 -5.45
C GLY A 350 -7.20 -31.62 -5.81
N MET A 351 -7.79 -30.89 -4.84
CA MET A 351 -8.26 -29.52 -5.11
C MET A 351 -7.13 -28.55 -5.37
N LEU A 352 -5.96 -28.74 -4.78
CA LEU A 352 -4.80 -27.91 -5.07
C LEU A 352 -4.28 -28.18 -6.49
N ASN A 353 -4.28 -29.47 -6.91
CA ASN A 353 -3.94 -29.87 -8.28
C ASN A 353 -4.94 -29.32 -9.31
N TYR A 354 -6.22 -29.24 -8.96
CA TYR A 354 -7.21 -28.59 -9.81
C TYR A 354 -6.85 -27.14 -10.09
N PHE A 355 -6.45 -26.36 -9.09
CA PHE A 355 -6.04 -24.96 -9.30
C PHE A 355 -4.69 -24.85 -10.03
N LEU A 356 -3.75 -25.74 -9.77
CA LEU A 356 -2.52 -25.83 -10.56
C LEU A 356 -2.80 -26.10 -12.04
N TRP A 357 -3.72 -27.04 -12.33
CA TRP A 357 -4.16 -27.30 -13.69
C TRP A 357 -4.84 -26.06 -14.29
N ARG A 358 -5.71 -25.39 -13.52
CA ARG A 358 -6.41 -24.18 -13.96
C ARG A 358 -5.44 -23.07 -14.35
N ASP A 359 -4.38 -22.84 -13.58
CA ASP A 359 -3.32 -21.87 -13.88
C ASP A 359 -2.56 -22.26 -15.17
N ARG A 360 -2.27 -23.54 -15.36
CA ARG A 360 -1.49 -24.07 -16.49
C ARG A 360 -2.27 -24.18 -17.78
N ARG A 361 -3.59 -24.38 -17.71
CA ARG A 361 -4.45 -24.50 -18.89
C ARG A 361 -4.45 -23.25 -19.80
N GLY A 362 -4.01 -22.10 -19.28
CA GLY A 362 -3.93 -20.85 -20.01
C GLY A 362 -3.21 -21.00 -21.36
N LEU A 363 -2.17 -21.84 -21.42
CA LEU A 363 -1.45 -22.16 -22.66
C LEU A 363 -2.39 -22.61 -23.80
N ILE A 364 -3.32 -23.51 -23.51
CA ILE A 364 -4.29 -24.04 -24.48
C ILE A 364 -5.49 -23.10 -24.61
N ALA A 365 -5.98 -22.57 -23.50
CA ALA A 365 -7.17 -21.72 -23.48
C ALA A 365 -6.97 -20.42 -24.30
N TYR A 366 -5.79 -19.80 -24.24
CA TYR A 366 -5.49 -18.59 -25.02
C TYR A 366 -5.46 -18.86 -26.53
N LEU A 367 -4.89 -20.00 -26.94
CA LEU A 367 -4.90 -20.42 -28.34
C LEU A 367 -6.32 -20.66 -28.84
N LEU A 368 -7.13 -21.42 -28.07
CA LEU A 368 -8.52 -21.74 -28.43
C LEU A 368 -9.37 -20.46 -28.50
N SER A 369 -9.25 -19.56 -27.54
CA SER A 369 -9.98 -18.28 -27.54
C SER A 369 -9.63 -17.42 -28.75
N PHE A 370 -8.36 -17.39 -29.14
CA PHE A 370 -7.93 -16.69 -30.35
C PHE A 370 -8.54 -17.29 -31.61
N LEU A 371 -8.49 -18.63 -31.76
CA LEU A 371 -9.05 -19.31 -32.92
C LEU A 371 -10.58 -19.12 -33.02
N VAL A 372 -11.28 -19.15 -31.88
CA VAL A 372 -12.74 -18.87 -31.83
C VAL A 372 -13.02 -17.41 -32.21
N ASN A 373 -12.25 -16.43 -31.74
CA ASN A 373 -12.41 -15.03 -32.13
C ASN A 373 -12.17 -14.85 -33.64
N LEU A 374 -11.12 -15.50 -34.17
CA LEU A 374 -10.82 -15.44 -35.62
C LEU A 374 -11.97 -16.05 -36.44
N LEU A 375 -12.44 -17.23 -36.04
CA LEU A 375 -13.59 -17.88 -36.71
C LEU A 375 -14.85 -17.01 -36.63
N PHE A 376 -15.13 -16.42 -35.44
CA PHE A 376 -16.25 -15.47 -35.28
C PHE A 376 -16.14 -14.27 -36.19
N LEU A 377 -14.96 -13.63 -36.30
CA LEU A 377 -14.72 -12.51 -37.21
C LEU A 377 -14.93 -12.91 -38.69
N VAL A 378 -14.46 -14.09 -39.08
CA VAL A 378 -14.68 -14.60 -40.45
C VAL A 378 -16.17 -14.79 -40.69
N LEU A 379 -16.90 -15.47 -39.83
CA LEU A 379 -18.32 -15.75 -40.00
C LEU A 379 -19.18 -14.47 -39.98
N ILE A 380 -18.89 -13.52 -39.08
CA ILE A 380 -19.63 -12.25 -39.05
C ILE A 380 -19.35 -11.41 -40.32
N THR A 381 -18.12 -11.43 -40.82
CA THR A 381 -17.77 -10.77 -42.10
C THR A 381 -18.51 -11.38 -43.28
N MET A 382 -18.56 -12.72 -43.34
CA MET A 382 -19.34 -13.43 -44.38
C MET A 382 -20.82 -13.08 -44.27
N TRP A 383 -21.39 -13.06 -43.05
CA TRP A 383 -22.78 -12.68 -42.83
C TRP A 383 -23.07 -11.22 -43.25
N LEU A 384 -22.19 -10.27 -42.92
CA LEU A 384 -22.31 -8.88 -43.32
C LEU A 384 -22.27 -8.71 -44.85
N ILE A 385 -21.33 -9.36 -45.53
CA ILE A 385 -21.23 -9.33 -46.99
C ILE A 385 -22.51 -9.83 -47.62
N THR A 386 -23.04 -10.97 -47.16
CA THR A 386 -24.27 -11.57 -47.71
C THR A 386 -25.53 -10.76 -47.35
N SER A 387 -25.55 -10.03 -46.24
CA SER A 387 -26.69 -9.23 -45.82
C SER A 387 -26.72 -7.85 -46.46
N LEU A 388 -25.56 -7.23 -46.69
CA LEU A 388 -25.45 -5.89 -47.27
C LEU A 388 -25.39 -5.88 -48.80
N SER A 389 -25.04 -6.98 -49.46
CA SER A 389 -24.93 -7.10 -50.92
C SER A 389 -25.96 -8.09 -51.48
N PRO A 390 -27.06 -7.63 -52.07
CA PRO A 390 -28.11 -8.49 -52.65
C PRO A 390 -27.58 -9.49 -53.70
N ASN A 391 -26.51 -9.12 -54.39
CA ASN A 391 -25.90 -9.92 -55.46
C ASN A 391 -24.71 -10.79 -54.95
N ALA A 392 -24.40 -10.78 -53.62
CA ALA A 392 -23.34 -11.61 -53.10
C ALA A 392 -23.72 -13.09 -53.17
N TRP A 393 -22.71 -13.91 -53.46
CA TRP A 393 -22.89 -15.35 -53.39
C TRP A 393 -23.23 -15.79 -51.95
N ARG A 394 -24.31 -16.61 -51.84
CA ARG A 394 -24.74 -17.09 -50.51
C ARG A 394 -23.98 -18.36 -50.16
N PHE A 395 -23.16 -18.29 -49.14
CA PHE A 395 -22.48 -19.46 -48.62
C PHE A 395 -23.48 -20.43 -47.94
N PRO A 396 -23.33 -21.75 -48.15
CA PRO A 396 -24.14 -22.72 -47.41
C PRO A 396 -23.88 -22.57 -45.90
N SER A 397 -24.93 -22.71 -45.15
CA SER A 397 -24.82 -22.62 -43.66
C SER A 397 -23.98 -23.77 -43.11
N ILE A 398 -22.96 -23.45 -42.32
CA ILE A 398 -22.16 -24.48 -41.59
C ILE A 398 -22.98 -25.22 -40.53
N LEU A 399 -24.16 -24.67 -40.15
CA LEU A 399 -25.07 -25.28 -39.16
C LEU A 399 -25.94 -26.37 -39.78
N GLU A 400 -26.13 -26.34 -41.12
CA GLU A 400 -27.02 -27.27 -41.82
C GLU A 400 -26.52 -28.71 -41.68
N GLY A 401 -27.42 -29.63 -41.29
CA GLY A 401 -27.13 -31.04 -41.13
C GLY A 401 -26.25 -31.39 -39.91
N SER A 402 -26.06 -30.47 -38.94
CA SER A 402 -25.32 -30.78 -37.70
C SER A 402 -26.05 -30.32 -36.44
N GLN A 403 -26.92 -31.20 -35.90
CA GLN A 403 -27.59 -30.93 -34.65
C GLN A 403 -26.60 -30.77 -33.47
N LEU A 404 -25.48 -31.52 -33.50
CA LEU A 404 -24.44 -31.41 -32.49
C LEU A 404 -23.85 -30.00 -32.43
N LEU A 405 -23.50 -29.39 -33.58
CA LEU A 405 -22.96 -28.04 -33.65
C LEU A 405 -23.97 -27.00 -33.12
N VAL A 406 -25.24 -27.14 -33.50
CA VAL A 406 -26.32 -26.26 -33.03
C VAL A 406 -26.43 -26.28 -31.49
N VAL A 407 -26.48 -27.50 -30.91
CA VAL A 407 -26.55 -27.70 -29.45
C VAL A 407 -25.30 -27.11 -28.77
N LEU A 408 -24.09 -27.38 -29.28
CA LEU A 408 -22.87 -26.89 -28.70
C LEU A 408 -22.80 -25.33 -28.76
N LEU A 409 -23.22 -24.73 -29.88
CA LEU A 409 -23.27 -23.28 -30.01
C LEU A 409 -24.29 -22.64 -29.07
N PHE A 410 -25.46 -23.26 -28.88
CA PHE A 410 -26.45 -22.79 -27.91
C PHE A 410 -25.89 -22.86 -26.47
N LEU A 411 -25.29 -23.97 -26.07
CA LEU A 411 -24.68 -24.12 -24.75
C LEU A 411 -23.52 -23.12 -24.56
N ASN A 412 -22.63 -22.94 -25.54
CA ASN A 412 -21.55 -21.94 -25.49
C ASN A 412 -22.11 -20.51 -25.44
N GLY A 413 -23.24 -20.24 -26.12
CA GLY A 413 -23.94 -18.96 -26.01
C GLY A 413 -24.38 -18.65 -24.59
N LEU A 414 -24.95 -19.64 -23.88
CA LEU A 414 -25.30 -19.49 -22.47
C LEU A 414 -24.06 -19.26 -21.59
N MET A 415 -22.95 -19.99 -21.84
CA MET A 415 -21.69 -19.78 -21.12
C MET A 415 -21.11 -18.40 -21.39
N LEU A 416 -21.18 -17.93 -22.62
CA LEU A 416 -20.72 -16.57 -22.99
C LEU A 416 -21.56 -15.49 -22.29
N LEU A 417 -22.89 -15.63 -22.27
CA LEU A 417 -23.75 -14.69 -21.53
C LEU A 417 -23.44 -14.68 -20.03
N ASN A 418 -23.24 -15.85 -19.43
CA ASN A 418 -22.78 -15.92 -18.04
C ASN A 418 -21.41 -15.22 -17.86
N ARG A 419 -20.45 -15.49 -18.73
CA ARG A 419 -19.11 -14.87 -18.68
C ARG A 419 -19.17 -13.35 -18.80
N LEU A 420 -19.97 -12.82 -19.72
CA LEU A 420 -20.21 -11.38 -19.89
C LEU A 420 -20.86 -10.78 -18.64
N PHE A 421 -21.86 -11.48 -18.08
CA PHE A 421 -22.52 -11.05 -16.85
C PHE A 421 -21.54 -11.00 -15.66
N GLN A 422 -20.73 -12.05 -15.44
CA GLN A 422 -19.75 -12.07 -14.36
C GLN A 422 -18.74 -10.92 -14.50
N ARG A 423 -18.15 -10.75 -15.69
CA ARG A 423 -17.19 -9.68 -15.97
C ARG A 423 -17.82 -8.31 -15.75
N PHE A 424 -18.99 -8.08 -16.33
CA PHE A 424 -19.76 -6.84 -16.13
C PHE A 424 -20.01 -6.57 -14.65
N TRP A 425 -20.46 -7.58 -13.89
CA TRP A 425 -20.80 -7.44 -12.47
C TRP A 425 -19.58 -7.03 -11.63
N PHE A 426 -18.45 -7.74 -11.79
CA PHE A 426 -17.26 -7.47 -10.99
C PHE A 426 -16.59 -6.15 -11.36
N VAL A 427 -16.56 -5.79 -12.63
CA VAL A 427 -16.03 -4.50 -13.09
C VAL A 427 -16.93 -3.35 -12.61
N THR A 428 -18.25 -3.46 -12.81
CA THR A 428 -19.20 -2.42 -12.37
C THR A 428 -19.13 -2.15 -10.88
N ARG A 429 -18.91 -3.19 -10.09
CA ARG A 429 -18.84 -3.08 -8.62
C ARG A 429 -17.74 -2.13 -8.15
N PHE A 430 -16.61 -2.10 -8.82
CA PHE A 430 -15.44 -1.30 -8.44
C PHE A 430 -15.29 -0.04 -9.29
N TYR A 431 -15.51 -0.14 -10.61
CA TYR A 431 -15.21 0.93 -11.56
C TYR A 431 -16.45 1.65 -12.12
N GLY A 432 -17.64 1.16 -11.80
CA GLY A 432 -18.90 1.75 -12.27
C GLY A 432 -19.42 1.11 -13.56
N ILE A 433 -20.67 1.47 -13.91
CA ILE A 433 -21.43 0.82 -14.97
C ILE A 433 -20.80 1.03 -16.37
N PHE A 434 -20.21 2.19 -16.60
CA PHE A 434 -19.60 2.50 -17.88
C PHE A 434 -18.39 1.57 -18.16
N GLU A 435 -17.51 1.41 -17.20
CA GLU A 435 -16.38 0.49 -17.30
C GLU A 435 -16.85 -0.99 -17.42
N GLY A 436 -17.94 -1.32 -16.70
CA GLY A 436 -18.58 -2.63 -16.84
C GLY A 436 -19.06 -2.92 -18.26
N LEU A 437 -19.67 -1.95 -18.95
CA LEU A 437 -20.10 -2.09 -20.34
C LEU A 437 -18.91 -2.22 -21.31
N LEU A 438 -17.84 -1.46 -21.07
CA LEU A 438 -16.62 -1.56 -21.88
C LEU A 438 -15.89 -2.90 -21.71
N SER A 439 -16.15 -3.64 -20.64
CA SER A 439 -15.50 -4.94 -20.41
C SER A 439 -15.81 -5.98 -21.49
N ALA A 440 -16.98 -5.90 -22.14
CA ALA A 440 -17.36 -6.83 -23.20
C ALA A 440 -16.46 -6.71 -24.45
N PRO A 441 -16.29 -5.54 -25.10
CA PRO A 441 -15.36 -5.41 -26.22
C PRO A 441 -13.89 -5.58 -25.78
N ARG A 442 -13.51 -5.18 -24.56
CA ARG A 442 -12.15 -5.40 -24.03
C ARG A 442 -11.82 -6.88 -23.85
N MET A 443 -12.82 -7.73 -23.58
CA MET A 443 -12.60 -9.18 -23.50
C MET A 443 -12.14 -9.77 -24.84
N MET A 444 -12.66 -9.30 -25.97
CA MET A 444 -12.14 -9.70 -27.29
C MET A 444 -10.70 -9.23 -27.48
N TRP A 445 -10.40 -7.98 -27.13
CA TRP A 445 -9.05 -7.41 -27.20
C TRP A 445 -8.06 -8.21 -26.34
N SER A 446 -8.44 -8.54 -25.13
CA SER A 446 -7.66 -9.37 -24.19
C SER A 446 -7.26 -10.73 -24.79
N ASN A 447 -8.15 -11.39 -25.56
CA ASN A 447 -7.84 -12.66 -26.22
C ASN A 447 -6.68 -12.52 -27.23
N PHE A 448 -6.60 -11.42 -27.95
CA PHE A 448 -5.49 -11.16 -28.86
C PHE A 448 -4.19 -10.90 -28.08
N VAL A 449 -4.23 -10.05 -27.05
CA VAL A 449 -3.06 -9.80 -26.20
C VAL A 449 -2.53 -11.10 -25.59
N ASN A 450 -3.40 -11.92 -25.01
CA ASN A 450 -3.05 -13.18 -24.37
C ASN A 450 -2.49 -14.21 -25.36
N PHE A 451 -3.02 -14.27 -26.59
CA PHE A 451 -2.50 -15.14 -27.63
C PHE A 451 -1.06 -14.77 -28.01
N PHE A 452 -0.79 -13.49 -28.32
CA PHE A 452 0.54 -13.07 -28.73
C PHE A 452 1.55 -13.15 -27.56
N ALA A 453 1.10 -12.91 -26.33
CA ALA A 453 1.91 -13.11 -25.14
C ALA A 453 2.28 -14.60 -24.96
N ASN A 454 1.33 -15.50 -25.18
CA ASN A 454 1.52 -16.94 -25.12
C ASN A 454 2.51 -17.43 -26.19
N LEU A 455 2.33 -16.96 -27.44
CA LEU A 455 3.23 -17.27 -28.55
C LEU A 455 4.68 -16.79 -28.26
N ARG A 456 4.82 -15.56 -27.72
CA ARG A 456 6.12 -15.02 -27.29
C ARG A 456 6.76 -15.87 -26.20
N ALA A 457 6.00 -16.23 -25.16
CA ALA A 457 6.48 -17.07 -24.05
C ALA A 457 6.97 -18.44 -24.55
N LEU A 458 6.15 -19.10 -25.40
CA LEU A 458 6.51 -20.38 -26.02
C LEU A 458 7.79 -20.27 -26.85
N LYS A 459 7.89 -19.24 -27.70
CA LYS A 459 9.08 -18.99 -28.52
C LYS A 459 10.33 -18.81 -27.63
N GLN A 460 10.25 -17.97 -26.58
CA GLN A 460 11.38 -17.73 -25.67
C GLN A 460 11.83 -19.01 -24.97
N VAL A 461 10.89 -19.82 -24.46
CA VAL A 461 11.23 -21.08 -23.80
C VAL A 461 11.85 -22.09 -24.79
N MET A 462 11.36 -22.16 -26.03
CA MET A 462 11.93 -23.04 -27.06
C MET A 462 13.33 -22.60 -27.50
N GLU A 463 13.56 -21.31 -27.66
CA GLU A 463 14.88 -20.77 -28.07
C GLU A 463 15.94 -20.96 -26.96
N MET A 464 15.56 -20.78 -25.70
CA MET A 464 16.47 -20.92 -24.56
C MET A 464 16.68 -22.40 -24.13
N GLY A 465 15.80 -23.30 -24.55
CA GLY A 465 15.83 -24.72 -24.16
C GLY A 465 15.54 -25.01 -22.70
N ASP A 466 15.59 -24.00 -21.82
CA ASP A 466 15.24 -24.07 -20.40
C ASP A 466 14.54 -22.78 -19.98
N SER A 467 13.33 -22.88 -19.41
CA SER A 467 12.53 -21.74 -18.97
C SER A 467 13.24 -20.86 -17.92
N ARG A 468 14.18 -21.42 -17.14
CA ARG A 468 14.96 -20.70 -16.13
C ARG A 468 15.99 -19.73 -16.72
N ARG A 469 16.33 -19.89 -17.99
CA ARG A 469 17.29 -19.02 -18.70
C ARG A 469 16.64 -17.80 -19.34
N VAL A 470 15.31 -17.70 -19.29
CA VAL A 470 14.59 -16.53 -19.79
C VAL A 470 14.91 -15.34 -18.88
N ALA A 471 15.54 -14.33 -19.44
CA ALA A 471 15.96 -13.14 -18.71
C ALA A 471 14.74 -12.30 -18.28
N TRP A 472 14.91 -11.55 -17.19
CA TRP A 472 13.93 -10.55 -16.74
C TRP A 472 13.84 -9.41 -17.78
N ASP A 473 12.75 -9.41 -18.54
CA ASP A 473 12.42 -8.40 -19.56
C ASP A 473 11.58 -7.30 -18.89
N LYS A 474 12.28 -6.30 -18.31
CA LYS A 474 11.64 -5.23 -17.55
C LYS A 474 10.75 -4.36 -18.42
N THR A 475 9.59 -3.98 -17.91
CA THR A 475 8.72 -2.93 -18.44
C THR A 475 9.08 -1.58 -17.82
N THR A 476 8.89 -0.49 -18.53
CA THR A 476 8.98 0.87 -17.98
C THR A 476 7.71 1.17 -17.23
N HIS A 477 7.85 1.73 -16.03
CA HIS A 477 6.73 2.09 -15.18
C HIS A 477 6.59 3.61 -15.10
N GLU A 478 5.37 4.07 -14.84
CA GLU A 478 5.05 5.47 -14.56
C GLU A 478 4.33 5.50 -13.22
N PHE A 479 4.87 6.28 -12.29
CA PHE A 479 4.13 6.55 -11.06
C PHE A 479 2.90 7.39 -11.41
N PRO A 480 1.72 7.15 -10.81
CA PRO A 480 0.54 7.95 -11.07
C PRO A 480 0.85 9.41 -10.83
N ALA A 481 0.71 10.27 -11.86
CA ALA A 481 0.79 11.70 -11.69
C ALA A 481 -0.31 12.09 -10.69
N LEU A 482 0.12 12.42 -9.49
CA LEU A 482 -0.77 12.77 -8.41
C LEU A 482 -1.40 14.11 -8.77
N ALA A 483 -2.65 14.09 -9.25
CA ALA A 483 -3.45 15.27 -9.56
C ALA A 483 -4.00 15.91 -8.27
N GLY A 484 -3.11 16.11 -7.30
CA GLY A 484 -3.36 16.87 -6.09
C GLY A 484 -2.24 17.90 -5.90
N PRO A 485 -2.40 18.92 -5.07
CA PRO A 485 -1.30 19.80 -4.75
C PRO A 485 -0.17 18.92 -4.23
N GLN A 486 0.93 18.81 -4.98
CA GLN A 486 2.16 18.26 -4.45
C GLN A 486 2.40 18.98 -3.12
N ARG A 487 2.48 18.23 -2.02
CA ARG A 487 2.81 18.85 -0.73
C ARG A 487 4.18 19.50 -0.90
N THR A 488 4.16 20.80 -1.13
CA THR A 488 5.38 21.58 -1.20
C THR A 488 6.05 21.43 0.17
N PRO A 489 7.30 20.98 0.26
CA PRO A 489 8.00 20.86 1.53
C PRO A 489 7.89 22.14 2.35
N LEU A 490 7.76 22.03 3.67
CA LEU A 490 7.58 23.18 4.58
C LEU A 490 8.51 24.35 4.25
N GLY A 491 9.80 24.08 4.01
CA GLY A 491 10.77 25.10 3.67
C GLY A 491 10.45 25.88 2.39
N GLN A 492 10.09 25.17 1.32
CA GLN A 492 9.71 25.79 0.06
C GLN A 492 8.40 26.57 0.17
N ARG A 493 7.47 26.09 1.01
CA ARG A 493 6.20 26.79 1.28
C ARG A 493 6.45 28.11 2.02
N LEU A 494 7.32 28.09 3.04
CA LEU A 494 7.73 29.30 3.76
C LEU A 494 8.39 30.32 2.84
N VAL A 495 9.23 29.87 1.89
CA VAL A 495 9.81 30.73 0.85
C VAL A 495 8.73 31.27 -0.07
N ALA A 496 7.81 30.44 -0.54
CA ALA A 496 6.71 30.86 -1.43
C ALA A 496 5.76 31.87 -0.76
N GLN A 497 5.57 31.77 0.57
CA GLN A 497 4.82 32.74 1.38
C GLN A 497 5.61 34.01 1.71
N GLY A 498 6.89 34.09 1.29
CA GLY A 498 7.76 35.23 1.57
C GLY A 498 8.18 35.38 3.04
N LEU A 499 8.03 34.33 3.84
CA LEU A 499 8.39 34.34 5.27
C LEU A 499 9.89 34.16 5.49
N ILE A 500 10.57 33.43 4.60
CA ILE A 500 12.01 33.25 4.57
C ILE A 500 12.55 33.34 3.14
N THR A 501 13.83 33.60 2.98
CA THR A 501 14.50 33.55 1.67
C THR A 501 15.07 32.17 1.40
N GLU A 502 15.36 31.85 0.14
CA GLU A 502 16.01 30.60 -0.25
C GLU A 502 17.37 30.41 0.42
N GLU A 503 18.14 31.51 0.58
CA GLU A 503 19.43 31.51 1.28
C GLU A 503 19.28 31.14 2.76
N GLN A 504 18.26 31.68 3.42
CA GLN A 504 17.95 31.38 4.82
C GLN A 504 17.51 29.92 4.96
N LEU A 505 16.74 29.41 4.02
CA LEU A 505 16.35 27.99 3.98
C LEU A 505 17.55 27.07 3.86
N GLN A 506 18.44 27.33 2.90
CA GLN A 506 19.65 26.53 2.70
C GLN A 506 20.60 26.61 3.91
N SER A 507 20.75 27.79 4.50
CA SER A 507 21.52 27.96 5.74
C SER A 507 20.93 27.17 6.92
N ALA A 508 19.60 27.08 7.03
CA ALA A 508 18.95 26.30 8.09
C ALA A 508 19.08 24.79 7.85
N LEU A 509 19.02 24.33 6.61
CA LEU A 509 19.17 22.93 6.23
C LEU A 509 20.61 22.40 6.42
N THR A 510 21.61 23.28 6.28
CA THR A 510 23.04 22.96 6.45
C THR A 510 23.54 23.13 7.89
N SER A 511 22.64 23.36 8.85
CA SER A 511 23.00 23.49 10.27
C SER A 511 23.76 22.24 10.76
N PRO A 512 24.90 22.41 11.46
CA PRO A 512 25.67 21.27 11.98
C PRO A 512 24.93 20.51 13.07
N VAL A 513 23.92 21.13 13.66
CA VAL A 513 23.07 20.52 14.69
C VAL A 513 21.81 20.01 14.05
N ARG A 514 21.60 18.69 14.05
CA ARG A 514 20.41 18.07 13.45
C ARG A 514 19.17 18.45 14.28
N ARG A 515 18.35 19.36 13.73
CA ARG A 515 17.06 19.79 14.30
C ARG A 515 15.97 19.74 13.21
N ARG A 516 14.70 19.71 13.61
CA ARG A 516 13.60 19.93 12.65
C ARG A 516 13.68 21.34 12.09
N LEU A 517 13.49 21.50 10.78
CA LEU A 517 13.61 22.79 10.08
C LEU A 517 12.78 23.89 10.75
N GLY A 518 11.51 23.63 11.08
CA GLY A 518 10.66 24.62 11.73
C GLY A 518 11.24 25.12 13.06
N ARG A 519 11.83 24.23 13.86
CA ARG A 519 12.47 24.63 15.13
C ARG A 519 13.78 25.39 14.89
N GLU A 520 14.59 24.99 13.91
CA GLU A 520 15.80 25.71 13.57
C GLU A 520 15.50 27.15 13.12
N LEU A 521 14.41 27.34 12.36
CA LEU A 521 13.95 28.67 11.93
C LEU A 521 13.43 29.51 13.10
N LEU A 522 12.73 28.87 14.08
CA LEU A 522 12.29 29.55 15.32
C LEU A 522 13.49 30.01 16.16
N LEU A 523 14.49 29.15 16.37
CA LEU A 523 15.71 29.48 17.16
C LEU A 523 16.52 30.59 16.52
N ARG A 524 16.44 30.73 15.18
CA ARG A 524 17.09 31.84 14.45
C ARG A 524 16.21 33.10 14.36
N GLU A 525 15.07 33.10 15.00
CA GLU A 525 14.06 34.18 14.98
C GLU A 525 13.64 34.59 13.54
N LEU A 526 13.72 33.64 12.57
CA LEU A 526 13.37 33.89 11.17
C LEU A 526 11.85 33.80 10.95
N ILE A 527 11.15 33.02 11.75
CA ILE A 527 9.68 32.88 11.75
C ILE A 527 9.16 32.86 13.19
N THR A 528 7.87 33.19 13.36
CA THR A 528 7.17 33.03 14.64
C THR A 528 6.55 31.65 14.80
N SER A 529 6.25 31.24 16.04
CA SER A 529 5.58 29.97 16.31
C SER A 529 4.18 29.90 15.69
N THR A 530 3.52 31.05 15.58
CA THR A 530 2.23 31.20 14.93
C THR A 530 2.33 31.03 13.41
N GLN A 531 3.33 31.62 12.77
CA GLN A 531 3.59 31.43 11.33
C GLN A 531 3.88 29.95 11.01
N LEU A 532 4.70 29.33 11.84
CA LEU A 532 5.04 27.91 11.66
C LEU A 532 3.79 27.01 11.76
N VAL A 533 2.96 27.17 12.81
CA VAL A 533 1.77 26.33 12.97
C VAL A 533 0.73 26.59 11.87
N THR A 534 0.57 27.83 11.41
CA THR A 534 -0.35 28.15 10.31
C THR A 534 0.08 27.44 9.02
N THR A 535 1.36 27.52 8.67
CA THR A 535 1.89 26.84 7.48
C THR A 535 1.78 25.32 7.58
N LEU A 536 2.05 24.74 8.77
CA LEU A 536 1.90 23.31 9.03
C LEU A 536 0.43 22.86 8.98
N ALA A 537 -0.49 23.64 9.54
CA ALA A 537 -1.92 23.35 9.54
C ALA A 537 -2.50 23.37 8.11
N GLU A 538 -2.08 24.32 7.28
CA GLU A 538 -2.42 24.35 5.87
C GLU A 538 -1.85 23.15 5.10
N GLU A 539 -0.63 22.73 5.42
CA GLU A 539 0.00 21.56 4.82
C GLU A 539 -0.75 20.25 5.17
N LEU A 540 -1.14 20.12 6.43
CA LEU A 540 -1.79 18.93 6.95
C LEU A 540 -3.31 18.93 6.72
N GLY A 541 -3.89 20.06 6.27
CA GLY A 541 -5.34 20.22 6.17
C GLY A 541 -6.05 20.15 7.53
N GLU A 542 -5.34 20.51 8.61
CA GLU A 542 -5.83 20.45 9.99
C GLU A 542 -6.17 21.84 10.54
N GLU A 543 -7.03 21.88 11.54
CA GLU A 543 -7.29 23.08 12.29
C GLU A 543 -6.22 23.28 13.36
N TRP A 544 -5.79 24.52 13.56
CA TRP A 544 -4.96 24.89 14.69
C TRP A 544 -5.69 25.78 15.68
N ALA A 545 -5.25 25.78 16.92
CA ALA A 545 -5.82 26.61 17.99
C ALA A 545 -4.84 27.66 18.45
N PRO A 546 -5.20 28.95 18.46
CA PRO A 546 -4.42 29.96 19.15
C PRO A 546 -4.42 29.60 20.65
N LEU A 547 -3.23 29.35 21.20
CA LEU A 547 -3.10 28.88 22.56
C LEU A 547 -2.26 29.86 23.38
N ASN A 548 -2.91 30.53 24.36
CA ASN A 548 -2.22 31.12 25.49
C ASN A 548 -2.47 30.22 26.72
N PRO A 549 -1.49 29.42 27.14
CA PRO A 549 -1.69 28.42 28.18
C PRO A 549 -1.91 29.05 29.57
N PHE A 550 -1.61 30.33 29.77
CA PHE A 550 -1.77 31.03 31.07
C PHE A 550 -3.17 31.61 31.27
N THR A 551 -4.00 31.64 30.24
CA THR A 551 -5.38 32.16 30.26
C THR A 551 -6.44 31.06 30.17
N LEU A 552 -6.05 29.79 30.24
CA LEU A 552 -6.99 28.67 30.20
C LEU A 552 -7.86 28.57 31.48
N ASP A 553 -9.10 28.15 31.32
CA ASP A 553 -10.02 27.95 32.44
C ASP A 553 -9.59 26.69 33.25
N GLU A 554 -9.52 26.84 34.57
CA GLU A 554 -9.17 25.74 35.48
C GLU A 554 -10.12 24.53 35.35
N LYS A 555 -11.41 24.77 35.10
CA LYS A 555 -12.40 23.70 34.88
C LYS A 555 -12.07 22.88 33.64
N LEU A 556 -11.54 23.54 32.61
CA LEU A 556 -11.11 22.88 31.38
C LEU A 556 -9.88 21.99 31.63
N ILE A 557 -8.94 22.50 32.41
CA ILE A 557 -7.73 21.75 32.80
C ILE A 557 -8.09 20.49 33.63
N GLN A 558 -9.07 20.61 34.53
CA GLN A 558 -9.54 19.48 35.33
C GLN A 558 -10.23 18.37 34.52
N ALA A 559 -10.70 18.70 33.29
CA ALA A 559 -11.29 17.71 32.38
C ALA A 559 -10.30 16.69 31.81
N LEU A 560 -8.98 16.96 31.91
CA LEU A 560 -7.93 16.07 31.46
C LEU A 560 -7.02 15.67 32.63
N PRO A 561 -6.96 14.38 33.02
CA PRO A 561 -6.08 13.93 34.07
C PRO A 561 -4.60 14.21 33.77
N ARG A 562 -3.84 14.65 34.74
CA ARG A 562 -2.41 14.97 34.66
C ARG A 562 -1.59 13.88 33.97
N LYS A 563 -1.88 12.61 34.30
CA LYS A 563 -1.21 11.45 33.69
C LYS A 563 -1.35 11.39 32.17
N LEU A 564 -2.53 11.71 31.65
CA LEU A 564 -2.79 11.73 30.22
C LEU A 564 -2.17 12.95 29.53
N ALA A 565 -2.29 14.13 30.17
CA ALA A 565 -1.70 15.36 29.66
C ALA A 565 -0.19 15.24 29.47
N LEU A 566 0.52 14.72 30.47
CA LEU A 566 1.98 14.54 30.44
C LEU A 566 2.41 13.39 29.51
N ARG A 567 1.65 12.27 29.49
CA ARG A 567 1.95 11.11 28.66
C ARG A 567 1.93 11.44 27.18
N TYR A 568 0.88 12.14 26.75
CA TYR A 568 0.65 12.43 25.32
C TYR A 568 1.05 13.84 24.91
N ALA A 569 1.62 14.63 25.81
CA ALA A 569 2.02 16.03 25.61
C ALA A 569 0.88 16.87 25.01
N VAL A 570 -0.30 16.83 25.64
CA VAL A 570 -1.52 17.51 25.18
C VAL A 570 -2.13 18.40 26.29
N LEU A 571 -2.78 19.50 25.84
CA LEU A 571 -3.54 20.39 26.72
C LEU A 571 -5.00 20.48 26.27
N PRO A 572 -5.97 20.48 27.20
CA PRO A 572 -7.36 20.73 26.85
C PRO A 572 -7.55 22.22 26.55
N VAL A 573 -8.14 22.55 25.42
CA VAL A 573 -8.32 23.94 24.94
C VAL A 573 -9.78 24.36 24.78
N ALA A 574 -10.68 23.41 24.58
CA ALA A 574 -12.12 23.65 24.49
C ALA A 574 -12.95 22.40 24.79
N ILE A 575 -14.23 22.60 25.11
CA ILE A 575 -15.24 21.55 25.15
C ILE A 575 -16.31 21.93 24.13
N ASP A 576 -16.48 21.11 23.10
CA ASP A 576 -17.47 21.29 22.06
C ASP A 576 -18.58 20.22 22.21
N GLY A 577 -19.72 20.64 22.84
CA GLY A 577 -20.73 19.70 23.27
C GLY A 577 -20.21 18.67 24.26
N ASN A 578 -20.12 17.40 23.84
CA ASN A 578 -19.53 16.32 24.65
C ASN A 578 -18.05 16.00 24.28
N THR A 579 -17.51 16.65 23.25
CA THR A 579 -16.15 16.39 22.73
C THR A 579 -15.14 17.29 23.42
N LEU A 580 -14.07 16.72 23.95
CA LEU A 580 -12.93 17.46 24.51
C LEU A 580 -11.91 17.75 23.37
N VAL A 581 -11.61 19.03 23.16
CA VAL A 581 -10.60 19.46 22.18
C VAL A 581 -9.26 19.57 22.86
N LEU A 582 -8.26 18.84 22.34
CA LEU A 582 -6.91 18.77 22.84
C LEU A 582 -5.94 19.46 21.89
N ALA A 583 -5.09 20.32 22.39
CA ALA A 583 -4.01 20.96 21.63
C ALA A 583 -2.69 20.19 21.79
N SER A 584 -1.94 20.05 20.72
CA SER A 584 -0.58 19.48 20.70
C SER A 584 0.31 20.25 19.74
N GLU A 585 1.61 20.29 20.02
CA GLU A 585 2.62 20.92 19.14
C GLU A 585 2.94 20.05 17.90
N GLN A 586 2.47 18.82 17.89
CA GLN A 586 2.61 17.86 16.79
C GLN A 586 1.26 17.24 16.48
N GLN A 587 1.13 16.68 15.30
CA GLN A 587 -0.07 15.91 14.94
C GLN A 587 -0.27 14.75 15.93
N ILE A 588 -1.43 14.72 16.60
CA ILE A 588 -1.78 13.64 17.51
C ILE A 588 -2.25 12.45 16.70
N SER A 589 -1.63 11.29 16.90
CA SER A 589 -2.06 10.07 16.22
C SER A 589 -3.48 9.66 16.61
N GLN A 590 -4.24 9.05 15.68
CA GLN A 590 -5.57 8.53 15.96
C GLN A 590 -5.56 7.49 17.08
N VAL A 591 -4.46 6.74 17.20
CA VAL A 591 -4.24 5.78 18.31
C VAL A 591 -4.20 6.48 19.65
N SER A 592 -3.44 7.57 19.75
CA SER A 592 -3.34 8.38 20.96
C SER A 592 -4.69 9.01 21.32
N LEU A 593 -5.40 9.57 20.32
CA LEU A 593 -6.75 10.12 20.52
C LEU A 593 -7.74 9.03 20.98
N GLY A 594 -7.72 7.85 20.36
CA GLY A 594 -8.55 6.71 20.75
C GLY A 594 -8.22 6.20 22.16
N ALA A 595 -6.93 6.16 22.54
CA ALA A 595 -6.51 5.78 23.88
C ALA A 595 -6.99 6.79 24.96
N ILE A 596 -6.85 8.09 24.67
CA ILE A 596 -7.34 9.16 25.55
C ILE A 596 -8.88 9.09 25.65
N SER A 597 -9.59 8.96 24.54
CA SER A 597 -11.06 8.88 24.47
C SER A 597 -11.59 7.71 25.32
N ARG A 598 -10.99 6.54 25.23
CA ARG A 598 -11.36 5.35 26.04
C ARG A 598 -11.18 5.58 27.54
N GLN A 599 -10.05 6.20 27.93
CA GLN A 599 -9.79 6.47 29.36
C GLN A 599 -10.72 7.55 29.93
N LEU A 600 -11.04 8.57 29.12
CA LEU A 600 -11.95 9.65 29.53
C LEU A 600 -13.44 9.27 29.39
N LYS A 601 -13.76 8.18 28.70
CA LYS A 601 -15.13 7.76 28.34
C LYS A 601 -15.93 8.85 27.63
N ARG A 602 -15.25 9.69 26.85
CA ARG A 602 -15.85 10.78 26.05
C ARG A 602 -15.07 10.99 24.76
N PRO A 603 -15.69 11.47 23.68
CA PRO A 603 -14.99 11.80 22.45
C PRO A 603 -13.90 12.86 22.66
N VAL A 604 -12.77 12.71 21.96
CA VAL A 604 -11.71 13.70 21.95
C VAL A 604 -11.36 14.06 20.52
N ARG A 605 -10.93 15.32 20.30
CA ARG A 605 -10.48 15.83 19.01
C ARG A 605 -9.14 16.52 19.18
N GLY A 606 -8.18 16.28 18.29
CA GLY A 606 -6.90 16.97 18.27
C GLY A 606 -6.94 18.27 17.45
N ARG A 607 -6.15 19.27 17.87
CA ARG A 607 -5.82 20.46 17.11
C ARG A 607 -4.33 20.75 17.26
N LEU A 608 -3.72 21.29 16.21
CA LEU A 608 -2.36 21.79 16.29
C LEU A 608 -2.31 23.06 17.15
N ALA A 609 -1.19 23.24 17.83
CA ALA A 609 -0.89 24.45 18.58
C ALA A 609 0.52 24.98 18.26
N PRO A 610 0.77 26.28 18.43
CA PRO A 610 2.09 26.84 18.22
C PRO A 610 3.14 26.14 19.10
N GLN A 611 4.30 25.89 18.50
CA GLN A 611 5.40 25.18 19.17
C GLN A 611 5.83 25.88 20.47
N GLY A 612 6.18 25.12 21.51
CA GLY A 612 6.57 25.58 22.82
C GLY A 612 5.40 25.92 23.75
N ARG A 613 4.21 26.24 23.23
CA ARG A 613 3.06 26.70 24.05
C ARG A 613 2.39 25.59 24.82
N VAL A 614 2.26 24.40 24.25
CA VAL A 614 1.75 23.22 25.00
C VAL A 614 2.76 22.84 26.05
N THR A 615 4.04 22.84 25.75
CA THR A 615 5.11 22.53 26.70
C THR A 615 5.10 23.51 27.89
N LEU A 616 4.97 24.82 27.65
CA LEU A 616 4.84 25.84 28.71
C LEU A 616 3.59 25.62 29.55
N GLY A 617 2.44 25.32 28.90
CA GLY A 617 1.19 25.04 29.59
C GLY A 617 1.25 23.77 30.44
N LEU A 618 1.88 22.70 29.96
CA LEU A 618 2.10 21.50 30.76
C LEU A 618 2.95 21.75 32.01
N ARG A 619 3.97 22.58 31.89
CA ARG A 619 4.81 23.03 33.00
C ARG A 619 4.03 23.91 33.97
N HIS A 620 3.15 24.77 33.51
CA HIS A 620 2.34 25.65 34.34
C HIS A 620 1.23 24.89 35.09
N TRP A 621 0.41 24.09 34.37
CA TRP A 621 -0.77 23.46 34.95
C TRP A 621 -0.51 22.09 35.57
N TYR A 622 0.42 21.32 35.04
CA TYR A 622 0.70 19.94 35.44
C TYR A 622 2.12 19.73 35.96
N GLY A 623 2.90 20.81 36.12
CA GLY A 623 4.26 20.75 36.63
C GLY A 623 4.38 20.00 37.96
N SER A 624 5.53 19.34 38.18
CA SER A 624 5.82 18.62 39.41
C SER A 624 6.49 19.53 40.45
N ARG A 625 6.46 19.10 41.74
CA ARG A 625 7.25 19.74 42.83
C ARG A 625 8.76 19.69 42.56
N ASN A 626 9.21 18.81 41.67
CA ASN A 626 10.61 18.61 41.28
C ASN A 626 11.04 19.36 40.01
N GLN A 627 10.32 20.40 39.59
CA GLN A 627 10.79 21.27 38.53
C GLN A 627 12.08 21.99 38.93
N THR A 628 13.01 22.14 37.97
CA THR A 628 14.24 22.92 38.19
C THR A 628 13.89 24.38 38.52
N ASP A 629 14.76 25.05 39.28
CA ASP A 629 14.55 26.46 39.64
C ASP A 629 14.45 27.34 38.36
N GLU A 630 15.20 27.02 37.34
CA GLU A 630 15.13 27.72 36.04
C GLU A 630 13.74 27.54 35.37
N THR A 631 13.18 26.33 35.35
CA THR A 631 11.84 26.07 34.82
C THR A 631 10.78 26.85 35.60
N ARG A 632 10.87 26.88 36.92
CA ARG A 632 9.95 27.68 37.77
C ARG A 632 10.05 29.16 37.43
N ALA A 633 11.25 29.68 37.34
CA ALA A 633 11.47 31.11 37.05
C ALA A 633 10.88 31.50 35.65
N ILE A 634 11.03 30.65 34.63
CA ILE A 634 10.41 30.87 33.32
C ILE A 634 8.88 30.93 33.42
N VAL A 635 8.26 29.97 34.11
CA VAL A 635 6.81 29.92 34.29
C VAL A 635 6.32 31.09 35.13
N ASP A 636 7.02 31.49 36.17
CA ASP A 636 6.64 32.60 37.06
C ASP A 636 6.77 33.96 36.31
N ALA A 637 7.80 34.15 35.51
CA ALA A 637 7.92 35.33 34.65
C ALA A 637 6.74 35.50 33.69
N LEU A 638 6.33 34.41 33.03
CA LEU A 638 5.17 34.40 32.15
C LEU A 638 3.84 34.59 32.91
N ARG A 639 3.71 33.98 34.11
CA ARG A 639 2.53 34.12 34.94
C ARG A 639 2.33 35.57 35.39
N GLN A 640 3.40 36.23 35.84
CA GLN A 640 3.37 37.64 36.28
C GLN A 640 2.94 38.56 35.14
N ARG A 641 3.26 38.22 33.90
CA ARG A 641 2.92 38.97 32.71
C ARG A 641 1.66 38.47 31.99
N GLN A 642 0.85 37.65 32.65
CA GLN A 642 -0.38 37.05 32.10
C GLN A 642 -0.19 36.36 30.76
N GLY A 643 0.97 35.78 30.51
CA GLY A 643 1.29 35.10 29.26
C GLY A 643 1.53 36.08 28.12
N ASP A 644 2.39 37.07 28.32
CA ASP A 644 2.82 38.03 27.28
C ASP A 644 3.24 37.30 26.00
N GLU A 645 2.55 37.60 24.91
CA GLU A 645 2.78 36.99 23.60
C GLU A 645 4.18 37.18 23.08
N SER A 646 4.74 38.38 23.24
CA SER A 646 6.10 38.68 22.79
C SER A 646 7.15 37.87 23.54
N LEU A 647 6.98 37.70 24.86
CA LEU A 647 7.87 36.88 25.67
C LEU A 647 7.70 35.37 25.34
N MET A 648 6.47 34.94 25.14
CA MET A 648 6.20 33.54 24.75
C MET A 648 6.84 33.18 23.42
N GLU A 649 6.73 34.03 22.40
CA GLU A 649 7.34 33.80 21.08
C GLU A 649 8.87 33.68 21.18
N ARG A 650 9.53 34.53 21.98
CA ARG A 650 11.00 34.44 22.20
C ARG A 650 11.38 33.12 22.93
N LEU A 651 10.52 32.60 23.79
CA LEU A 651 10.81 31.38 24.54
C LEU A 651 10.49 30.10 23.75
N CYS A 652 9.57 30.15 22.78
CA CYS A 652 9.02 28.96 22.09
C CYS A 652 10.10 28.09 21.40
N GLY A 653 11.16 28.70 20.83
CA GLY A 653 12.26 27.96 20.21
C GLY A 653 13.11 27.15 21.24
N HIS A 654 13.24 27.67 22.45
CA HIS A 654 14.10 27.12 23.49
C HIS A 654 13.40 26.17 24.47
N VAL A 655 12.07 26.09 24.43
CA VAL A 655 11.29 25.23 25.29
C VAL A 655 10.91 23.96 24.57
N VAL A 656 11.45 22.81 24.99
CA VAL A 656 11.18 21.51 24.36
C VAL A 656 10.96 20.42 25.40
N MET A 657 10.06 19.50 25.08
CA MET A 657 9.91 18.28 25.85
C MET A 657 11.05 17.30 25.55
N PHE A 658 11.52 16.59 26.56
CA PHE A 658 12.59 15.59 26.45
C PHE A 658 12.29 14.54 25.36
N GLY A 659 11.07 14.01 25.36
CA GLY A 659 10.66 13.04 24.34
C GLY A 659 10.70 13.58 22.91
N THR A 660 10.32 14.84 22.72
CA THR A 660 10.42 15.52 21.41
C THR A 660 11.87 15.65 20.96
N LEU A 661 12.77 15.96 21.89
CA LEU A 661 14.21 16.07 21.61
C LEU A 661 14.79 14.73 21.11
N LEU A 662 14.48 13.63 21.81
CA LEU A 662 14.93 12.29 21.43
C LEU A 662 14.47 11.88 20.03
N GLN A 663 13.20 12.18 19.69
CA GLN A 663 12.66 11.89 18.36
C GLN A 663 13.30 12.75 17.26
N VAL A 664 13.47 14.05 17.51
CA VAL A 664 14.06 14.97 16.53
C VAL A 664 15.50 14.62 16.22
N ARG A 665 16.24 14.17 17.22
CA ARG A 665 17.63 13.71 17.09
C ARG A 665 17.76 12.31 16.46
N GLY A 666 16.65 11.63 16.26
CA GLY A 666 16.67 10.24 15.81
C GLY A 666 17.29 9.27 16.80
N MET A 667 17.36 9.65 18.08
CA MET A 667 17.89 8.81 19.15
C MET A 667 16.94 7.67 19.52
N VAL A 668 15.64 7.88 19.31
CA VAL A 668 14.60 6.86 19.44
C VAL A 668 13.67 6.96 18.22
N PRO A 669 13.46 5.87 17.49
CA PRO A 669 12.47 5.85 16.42
C PRO A 669 11.09 6.25 16.94
N PRO A 670 10.30 7.07 16.23
CA PRO A 670 8.98 7.53 16.69
C PRO A 670 8.04 6.39 17.09
N SER A 671 8.10 5.29 16.36
CA SER A 671 7.31 4.08 16.59
C SER A 671 7.62 3.41 17.94
N LEU A 672 8.89 3.26 18.26
CA LEU A 672 9.33 2.71 19.55
C LEU A 672 9.00 3.66 20.70
N PHE A 673 9.16 4.96 20.47
CA PHE A 673 8.80 5.99 21.43
C PHE A 673 7.31 5.96 21.79
N ASN A 674 6.42 5.92 20.79
CA ASN A 674 4.98 5.86 21.01
C ASN A 674 4.55 4.55 21.69
N GLN A 675 5.20 3.43 21.37
CA GLN A 675 5.00 2.17 22.07
C GLN A 675 5.41 2.27 23.55
N ALA A 676 6.53 2.94 23.86
CA ALA A 676 6.95 3.17 25.22
C ALA A 676 5.95 4.02 26.01
N LEU A 677 5.30 4.98 25.36
CA LEU A 677 4.30 5.84 25.99
C LEU A 677 3.03 5.08 26.40
N ILE A 678 2.66 3.96 25.77
CA ILE A 678 1.46 3.19 26.10
C ILE A 678 1.49 2.74 27.56
N ASP A 679 2.65 2.25 28.03
CA ASP A 679 2.82 1.74 29.40
C ASP A 679 3.55 2.75 30.32
N PHE A 680 3.93 3.90 29.79
CA PHE A 680 4.63 4.93 30.58
C PHE A 680 3.72 5.53 31.64
N ASP A 681 4.19 5.55 32.85
CA ASP A 681 3.54 6.21 34.00
C ASP A 681 4.37 7.39 34.48
N PRO A 682 4.03 8.62 34.10
CA PRO A 682 4.79 9.81 34.47
C PRO A 682 4.76 10.12 36.00
N GLU A 683 3.98 9.39 36.77
CA GLU A 683 3.93 9.51 38.26
C GLU A 683 4.90 8.57 38.97
N GLN A 684 5.31 7.49 38.28
CA GLN A 684 6.21 6.48 38.86
C GLN A 684 7.67 6.65 38.38
N ASP A 685 7.87 6.89 37.12
CA ASP A 685 9.19 6.95 36.48
C ASP A 685 9.39 8.26 35.69
N SER A 686 10.65 8.69 35.55
CA SER A 686 10.98 9.66 34.49
C SER A 686 10.95 8.97 33.11
N LEU A 687 10.64 9.72 32.06
CA LEU A 687 10.60 9.15 30.71
C LEU A 687 11.95 8.55 30.29
N GLY A 688 13.06 9.18 30.67
CA GLY A 688 14.40 8.68 30.38
C GLY A 688 14.69 7.34 31.03
N GLU A 689 14.37 7.19 32.32
CA GLU A 689 14.51 5.93 33.07
C GLU A 689 13.61 4.83 32.47
N HIS A 690 12.37 5.18 32.11
CA HIS A 690 11.46 4.23 31.48
C HIS A 690 12.01 3.71 30.16
N LEU A 691 12.59 4.57 29.32
CA LEU A 691 13.20 4.17 28.06
C LEU A 691 14.46 3.31 28.25
N ILE A 692 15.27 3.59 29.29
CA ILE A 692 16.42 2.75 29.65
C ILE A 692 15.95 1.37 30.14
N LYS A 693 14.97 1.30 31.05
CA LYS A 693 14.41 0.03 31.53
C LYS A 693 13.91 -0.86 30.38
N ARG A 694 13.44 -0.24 29.31
CA ARG A 694 13.02 -0.93 28.09
C ARG A 694 14.15 -1.22 27.09
N GLY A 695 15.37 -0.79 27.36
CA GLY A 695 16.52 -0.96 26.46
C GLY A 695 16.43 -0.14 25.18
N MET A 696 15.60 0.90 25.14
CA MET A 696 15.39 1.73 23.96
C MET A 696 16.47 2.82 23.81
N ILE A 697 17.07 3.26 24.91
CA ILE A 697 18.20 4.18 24.92
C ILE A 697 19.24 3.70 25.94
N THR A 698 20.48 4.09 25.72
CA THR A 698 21.57 3.86 26.68
C THR A 698 21.65 5.02 27.66
N GLN A 699 22.33 4.80 28.79
CA GLN A 699 22.63 5.85 29.77
C GLN A 699 23.36 7.04 29.12
N GLN A 700 24.29 6.77 28.23
CA GLN A 700 25.03 7.81 27.50
C GLN A 700 24.10 8.70 26.64
N VAL A 701 23.16 8.09 25.89
CA VAL A 701 22.16 8.81 25.08
C VAL A 701 21.26 9.68 25.99
N LEU A 702 20.87 9.16 27.14
CA LEU A 702 20.09 9.92 28.11
C LEU A 702 20.88 11.17 28.58
N GLU A 703 22.16 11.00 28.97
CA GLU A 703 22.99 12.09 29.45
C GLU A 703 23.24 13.16 28.38
N GLU A 704 23.50 12.75 27.13
CA GLU A 704 23.65 13.67 26.01
C GLU A 704 22.38 14.50 25.75
N ALA A 705 21.22 13.85 25.74
CA ALA A 705 19.94 14.51 25.51
C ALA A 705 19.55 15.46 26.67
N LEU A 706 19.81 15.05 27.91
CA LEU A 706 19.57 15.90 29.09
C LEU A 706 20.50 17.12 29.11
N LYS A 707 21.76 16.97 28.71
CA LYS A 707 22.71 18.08 28.61
C LYS A 707 22.26 19.10 27.56
N GLU A 708 21.78 18.63 26.41
CA GLU A 708 21.24 19.51 25.38
C GLU A 708 19.97 20.22 25.87
N GLN A 709 19.02 19.49 26.47
CA GLN A 709 17.82 20.07 27.05
C GLN A 709 18.13 21.12 28.10
N ALA A 710 19.11 20.85 28.96
CA ALA A 710 19.54 21.79 29.98
C ALA A 710 20.16 23.07 29.40
N SER A 711 20.96 22.96 28.33
CA SER A 711 21.54 24.12 27.64
C SER A 711 20.45 25.02 27.04
N GLU A 712 19.46 24.44 26.39
CA GLU A 712 18.35 25.20 25.80
C GLU A 712 17.46 25.82 26.89
N GLN A 713 17.21 25.10 27.97
CA GLN A 713 16.45 25.60 29.12
C GLN A 713 17.16 26.75 29.81
N HIS A 714 18.49 26.71 29.90
CA HIS A 714 19.29 27.81 30.44
C HIS A 714 19.17 29.07 29.59
N GLU A 715 19.15 28.95 28.26
CA GLU A 715 18.92 30.07 27.37
C GLU A 715 17.51 30.66 27.52
N ALA A 716 16.48 29.79 27.62
CA ALA A 716 15.11 30.21 27.93
C ALA A 716 15.03 30.94 29.28
N TYR A 717 15.78 30.50 30.29
CA TYR A 717 15.85 31.14 31.60
C TYR A 717 16.51 32.54 31.50
N ARG A 718 17.59 32.66 30.73
CA ARG A 718 18.25 33.96 30.48
C ARG A 718 17.28 34.97 29.85
N ILE A 719 16.56 34.55 28.79
CA ILE A 719 15.55 35.37 28.11
C ILE A 719 14.43 35.79 29.10
N ALA A 720 13.93 34.84 29.92
CA ALA A 720 12.89 35.13 30.90
C ALA A 720 13.35 36.13 31.98
N ARG A 721 14.61 36.01 32.43
CA ARG A 721 15.22 36.93 33.42
C ARG A 721 15.47 38.34 32.91
N GLU A 722 15.89 38.46 31.66
CA GLU A 722 16.08 39.77 30.99
C GLU A 722 14.73 40.49 30.80
N ALA A 723 13.63 39.74 30.72
CA ALA A 723 12.30 40.30 30.54
C ALA A 723 11.65 40.74 31.87
N VAL A 724 12.07 40.24 33.01
CA VAL A 724 11.60 40.63 34.36
C VAL A 724 12.42 41.76 34.90
#